data_dfff671f9b996078dccb25212ed431eb
#
_entry.id   dfff671f9b996078dccb25212ed431eb
#
_cell.length_a   1.000
_cell.length_b   1.000
_cell.length_c   1.000
_cell.angle_alpha   90.00
_cell.angle_beta   90.00
_cell.angle_gamma   90.00
#
_symmetry.space_group_name_H-M   'P 1'
#
loop_
_entity.id
_entity.type
_entity.pdbx_description
1 polymer ?
#
loop_
_entity_poly.entity_id
_entity_poly.type
_entity_poly.pdbx_seq_one_letter_code
_entity_poly.pdbx_strand_id
1 'polypeptide(L)'
;MAALALLLPGHANAAQNDTDTPPVSAAATDYAIVLLRDPPAASYRGTIPGLERTAPARGLLDRTSPAYRAYQKHLAKQQDKVRGYLRQHAPQVEVTQDYQDVLNGVAVKLNGTDPASLAKGPGVRAVAPSALYRPAMNRSVDLIRASDVWAQLGGGPSAGEGVRVAVIDSGIDVSNPFFDDTGLPAQAQQNECGDQDADPATPDTNNKVVVCKVFVSGDAAGPGPALVIDHGSHVAGTIGGRFGTSGTVAGTDVTLTDLSGVAPGVSLGNYNVFPGFGAGFVAFGGSAFSHDIATALEEAVADGMHVANMSLGGTVQGPHDALAEASNAVVDAGMAVVVAAGNSGPGDATVESPGSADQVITAGASTNPHFIGVSVAVAGSDPIGGAVGDFDPFSTPVTADYTVTEPANGCTPISTDLTGRIALIDRGVCAFTIKVRNAEAAGAAGVIVANNSAGDPTAMAHDGTALPGIPAVMVGLAEGAAMKPSGTVTVDGSEAAEFVSENADIIAGFSSRGPTPFTTQIKPDLTGPGVNVASSVFGGQFAFFQGTSMATPHLSGVAALLLDRFPGATPAELKSRMANNAARVVTDDLTGTTDPGVLARGGGRVDVVAAVDATSWFAPVSVSLGEVRGNRPFAQTRTIAVNGTPAAAAEVVFSEPAPAGFSLTASVDGDTVTLDAAIDRTVANGDYDGDVQITGTDGRTYLVPFFVRVTGRH
;
A
#
# COMPACT_ATOMS: atom_id res chain seq x y z
N MET A 1 -20.78 -49.72 -5.20
CA MET A 1 -19.99 -50.73 -4.43
C MET A 1 -18.57 -50.19 -4.30
N ALA A 2 -18.02 -50.31 -3.07
CA ALA A 2 -16.68 -50.02 -2.63
C ALA A 2 -16.35 -48.53 -2.39
N ALA A 3 -16.58 -48.10 -1.14
CA ALA A 3 -15.96 -46.97 -0.49
C ALA A 3 -14.50 -47.29 -0.19
N LEU A 4 -13.59 -46.35 -0.49
CA LEU A 4 -12.22 -46.41 -0.03
C LEU A 4 -12.00 -45.29 0.97
N ALA A 5 -11.91 -45.66 2.26
CA ALA A 5 -11.53 -44.77 3.33
C ALA A 5 -10.01 -44.54 3.31
N LEU A 6 -9.56 -43.31 3.19
CA LEU A 6 -8.16 -42.93 3.41
C LEU A 6 -7.99 -42.44 4.86
N LEU A 7 -7.17 -43.17 5.59
CA LEU A 7 -6.70 -42.89 6.94
C LEU A 7 -5.74 -41.67 6.91
N LEU A 8 -6.03 -40.69 7.72
CA LEU A 8 -5.12 -39.58 8.04
C LEU A 8 -4.10 -40.08 9.10
N PRO A 9 -2.81 -39.77 8.97
CA PRO A 9 -1.84 -40.00 10.04
C PRO A 9 -1.96 -38.95 11.13
N GLY A 10 -1.91 -39.43 12.38
CA GLY A 10 -2.03 -38.61 13.58
C GLY A 10 -0.89 -37.60 13.73
N HIS A 11 -1.27 -36.42 14.19
CA HIS A 11 -0.33 -35.37 14.59
C HIS A 11 0.31 -35.73 15.92
N ALA A 12 1.62 -35.96 15.88
CA ALA A 12 2.47 -35.98 17.08
C ALA A 12 2.67 -34.53 17.53
N ASN A 13 2.27 -34.23 18.76
CA ASN A 13 2.64 -32.98 19.45
C ASN A 13 4.16 -32.90 19.62
N ALA A 14 4.81 -32.10 18.81
CA ALA A 14 6.15 -31.60 19.11
C ALA A 14 5.99 -30.35 19.96
N ALA A 15 6.48 -30.39 21.18
CA ALA A 15 6.64 -29.21 22.02
C ALA A 15 7.61 -28.25 21.32
N GLN A 16 7.09 -27.14 20.80
CA GLN A 16 7.91 -26.02 20.34
C GLN A 16 8.44 -25.26 21.56
N ASN A 17 9.75 -25.24 21.71
CA ASN A 17 10.43 -24.30 22.57
C ASN A 17 10.27 -22.89 21.96
N ASP A 18 9.45 -22.08 22.62
CA ASP A 18 9.28 -20.65 22.36
C ASP A 18 10.57 -19.92 22.77
N THR A 19 11.45 -19.66 21.83
CA THR A 19 12.55 -18.70 21.94
C THR A 19 12.73 -17.91 20.66
N ASP A 20 11.65 -17.24 20.19
CA ASP A 20 11.78 -16.17 19.22
C ASP A 20 10.75 -15.08 19.54
N THR A 21 11.15 -14.19 20.46
CA THR A 21 10.50 -12.90 20.63
C THR A 21 11.34 -11.90 19.84
N PRO A 22 10.81 -11.29 18.76
CA PRO A 22 11.51 -10.16 18.13
C PRO A 22 11.58 -9.01 19.13
N PRO A 23 12.68 -8.26 19.20
CA PRO A 23 12.77 -7.10 20.06
C PRO A 23 11.93 -5.97 19.45
N VAL A 24 10.69 -5.87 19.87
CA VAL A 24 9.93 -4.63 19.70
C VAL A 24 10.41 -3.68 20.77
N SER A 25 11.22 -2.71 20.38
CA SER A 25 11.46 -1.50 21.16
C SER A 25 10.19 -0.63 21.10
N ALA A 26 9.12 -1.09 21.72
CA ALA A 26 8.04 -0.20 22.11
C ALA A 26 8.61 0.72 23.19
N ALA A 27 8.52 2.03 23.03
CA ALA A 27 8.78 2.97 24.10
C ALA A 27 7.99 2.47 25.32
N ALA A 28 8.70 2.06 26.37
CA ALA A 28 8.09 1.45 27.54
C ALA A 28 7.16 2.48 28.16
N THR A 29 5.85 2.29 28.00
CA THR A 29 4.88 3.13 28.69
C THR A 29 4.92 2.78 30.17
N ASP A 30 4.74 3.79 31.02
CA ASP A 30 4.62 3.59 32.48
C ASP A 30 3.30 2.92 32.89
N TYR A 31 2.66 2.18 31.94
CA TYR A 31 1.38 1.50 32.13
C TYR A 31 1.44 0.03 31.69
N ALA A 32 0.70 -0.82 32.42
CA ALA A 32 0.54 -2.23 32.10
C ALA A 32 -0.87 -2.71 32.40
N ILE A 33 -1.29 -3.83 31.77
CA ILE A 33 -2.53 -4.54 32.07
C ILE A 33 -2.17 -5.84 32.74
N VAL A 34 -2.59 -6.01 33.99
CA VAL A 34 -2.44 -7.25 34.76
C VAL A 34 -3.64 -8.15 34.45
N LEU A 35 -3.43 -9.20 33.65
CA LEU A 35 -4.46 -10.13 33.20
C LEU A 35 -4.59 -11.30 34.17
N LEU A 36 -5.83 -11.68 34.52
CA LEU A 36 -6.14 -12.76 35.42
C LEU A 36 -6.57 -14.05 34.68
N ARG A 37 -6.53 -15.18 35.35
CA ARG A 37 -6.71 -16.52 34.74
C ARG A 37 -8.14 -16.84 34.35
N ASP A 38 -9.14 -16.44 35.16
CA ASP A 38 -10.51 -16.72 34.82
C ASP A 38 -10.96 -15.86 33.63
N PRO A 39 -11.77 -16.42 32.71
CA PRO A 39 -12.20 -15.70 31.54
C PRO A 39 -13.09 -14.49 31.91
N PRO A 40 -13.12 -13.43 31.06
CA PRO A 40 -14.08 -12.33 31.24
C PRO A 40 -15.53 -12.79 31.04
N ALA A 41 -16.49 -11.95 31.46
CA ALA A 41 -17.91 -12.29 31.41
C ALA A 41 -18.40 -12.62 29.99
N ALA A 42 -17.90 -11.97 28.96
CA ALA A 42 -18.28 -12.21 27.57
C ALA A 42 -17.90 -13.62 27.07
N SER A 43 -16.91 -14.27 27.64
CA SER A 43 -16.44 -15.59 27.23
C SER A 43 -16.59 -16.69 28.26
N TYR A 44 -17.17 -16.39 29.45
CA TYR A 44 -17.34 -17.39 30.52
C TYR A 44 -18.46 -18.40 30.21
N ARG A 45 -18.11 -19.69 30.15
CA ARG A 45 -19.02 -20.80 29.75
C ARG A 45 -19.63 -21.59 30.89
N GLY A 46 -19.57 -21.13 32.15
CA GLY A 46 -20.15 -21.82 33.31
C GLY A 46 -19.28 -22.94 33.86
N THR A 47 -17.96 -22.82 33.82
CA THR A 47 -17.01 -23.85 34.25
C THR A 47 -16.75 -23.89 35.76
N ILE A 48 -17.19 -22.87 36.50
CA ILE A 48 -16.98 -22.76 37.93
C ILE A 48 -18.27 -23.24 38.66
N PRO A 49 -18.19 -24.22 39.57
CA PRO A 49 -19.38 -24.70 40.32
C PRO A 49 -20.12 -23.57 41.02
N GLY A 50 -21.44 -23.50 40.81
CA GLY A 50 -22.32 -22.50 41.42
C GLY A 50 -22.35 -21.15 40.67
N LEU A 51 -21.64 -21.01 39.55
CA LEU A 51 -21.74 -19.86 38.68
C LEU A 51 -22.23 -20.29 37.29
N GLU A 52 -23.35 -19.70 36.89
CA GLU A 52 -23.93 -19.98 35.57
C GLU A 52 -23.14 -19.30 34.44
N ARG A 53 -23.28 -19.83 33.22
CA ARG A 53 -22.70 -19.27 32.01
C ARG A 53 -23.18 -17.82 31.79
N THR A 54 -22.24 -16.93 31.45
CA THR A 54 -22.52 -15.52 31.04
C THR A 54 -22.27 -15.27 29.58
N ALA A 55 -21.38 -16.04 28.92
CA ALA A 55 -21.14 -15.93 27.49
C ALA A 55 -22.46 -16.10 26.72
N PRO A 56 -22.87 -15.16 25.86
CA PRO A 56 -24.13 -15.26 25.14
C PRO A 56 -24.11 -16.48 24.21
N ALA A 57 -25.26 -17.11 24.03
CA ALA A 57 -25.44 -18.16 23.03
C ALA A 57 -25.74 -17.55 21.64
N ARG A 58 -26.34 -16.37 21.63
CA ARG A 58 -26.63 -15.48 20.49
C ARG A 58 -26.79 -14.05 21.02
N GLY A 59 -26.48 -13.05 20.20
CA GLY A 59 -26.65 -11.64 20.56
C GLY A 59 -25.59 -11.12 21.54
N LEU A 60 -25.89 -10.00 22.18
CA LEU A 60 -24.97 -9.27 23.06
C LEU A 60 -24.94 -9.85 24.48
N LEU A 61 -23.88 -9.56 25.23
CA LEU A 61 -23.73 -9.90 26.66
C LEU A 61 -24.86 -9.25 27.50
N ASP A 62 -25.68 -10.07 28.14
CA ASP A 62 -26.73 -9.58 29.05
C ASP A 62 -26.16 -9.21 30.42
N ARG A 63 -25.78 -7.92 30.55
CA ARG A 63 -25.24 -7.33 31.78
C ARG A 63 -26.28 -7.20 32.90
N THR A 64 -27.57 -7.43 32.61
CA THR A 64 -28.68 -7.37 33.60
C THR A 64 -29.02 -8.70 34.21
N SER A 65 -28.51 -9.82 33.69
CA SER A 65 -28.82 -11.16 34.15
C SER A 65 -28.28 -11.44 35.56
N PRO A 66 -28.95 -12.29 36.34
CA PRO A 66 -28.45 -12.77 37.64
C PRO A 66 -27.12 -13.51 37.52
N ALA A 67 -26.93 -14.28 36.44
CA ALA A 67 -25.69 -15.00 36.13
C ALA A 67 -24.51 -14.02 35.96
N TYR A 68 -24.69 -12.96 35.16
CA TYR A 68 -23.69 -11.93 35.00
C TYR A 68 -23.30 -11.27 36.30
N ARG A 69 -24.29 -10.83 37.13
CA ARG A 69 -24.01 -10.17 38.40
C ARG A 69 -23.28 -11.09 39.39
N ALA A 70 -23.62 -12.39 39.40
CA ALA A 70 -22.96 -13.37 40.23
C ALA A 70 -21.49 -13.58 39.79
N TYR A 71 -21.26 -13.68 38.47
CA TYR A 71 -19.93 -13.85 37.93
C TYR A 71 -19.07 -12.57 38.07
N GLN A 72 -19.65 -11.39 37.87
CA GLN A 72 -18.99 -10.12 38.13
C GLN A 72 -18.46 -10.00 39.57
N LYS A 73 -19.25 -10.41 40.56
CA LYS A 73 -18.81 -10.46 41.97
C LYS A 73 -17.64 -11.41 42.19
N HIS A 74 -17.60 -12.52 41.43
CA HIS A 74 -16.49 -13.46 41.49
C HIS A 74 -15.21 -12.83 40.93
N LEU A 75 -15.28 -12.16 39.77
CA LEU A 75 -14.14 -11.46 39.15
C LEU A 75 -13.63 -10.32 40.04
N ALA A 76 -14.52 -9.52 40.61
CA ALA A 76 -14.17 -8.44 41.55
C ALA A 76 -13.37 -8.95 42.75
N LYS A 77 -13.74 -10.08 43.33
CA LYS A 77 -12.99 -10.70 44.44
C LYS A 77 -11.55 -11.11 44.02
N GLN A 78 -11.34 -11.51 42.80
CA GLN A 78 -10.02 -11.84 42.28
C GLN A 78 -9.18 -10.58 42.11
N GLN A 79 -9.75 -9.56 41.54
CA GLN A 79 -9.11 -8.24 41.36
C GLN A 79 -8.77 -7.62 42.72
N ASP A 80 -9.60 -7.76 43.73
CA ASP A 80 -9.31 -7.30 45.10
C ASP A 80 -8.10 -8.01 45.72
N LYS A 81 -7.89 -9.31 45.42
CA LYS A 81 -6.69 -10.04 45.87
C LYS A 81 -5.41 -9.47 45.19
N VAL A 82 -5.52 -9.15 43.91
CA VAL A 82 -4.42 -8.49 43.17
C VAL A 82 -4.13 -7.11 43.77
N ARG A 83 -5.14 -6.30 44.01
CA ARG A 83 -4.98 -4.99 44.69
C ARG A 83 -4.33 -5.13 46.06
N GLY A 84 -4.72 -6.14 46.82
CA GLY A 84 -4.10 -6.49 48.12
C GLY A 84 -2.61 -6.81 47.96
N TYR A 85 -2.25 -7.60 46.97
CA TYR A 85 -0.89 -7.94 46.64
C TYR A 85 -0.06 -6.69 46.21
N LEU A 86 -0.62 -5.84 45.33
CA LEU A 86 0.04 -4.62 44.86
C LEU A 86 0.33 -3.67 46.02
N ARG A 87 -0.62 -3.45 46.92
CA ARG A 87 -0.39 -2.60 48.14
C ARG A 87 0.74 -3.11 49.01
N GLN A 88 0.98 -4.41 49.06
CA GLN A 88 2.04 -5.00 49.90
C GLN A 88 3.40 -5.08 49.23
N HIS A 89 3.45 -5.33 47.91
CA HIS A 89 4.68 -5.71 47.22
C HIS A 89 5.13 -4.68 46.17
N ALA A 90 4.21 -3.78 45.76
CA ALA A 90 4.45 -2.72 44.80
C ALA A 90 3.60 -1.48 45.12
N PRO A 91 3.79 -0.85 46.33
CA PRO A 91 2.91 0.22 46.82
C PRO A 91 2.91 1.48 45.95
N GLN A 92 3.90 1.67 45.07
CA GLN A 92 3.97 2.76 44.11
C GLN A 92 3.08 2.53 42.88
N VAL A 93 2.63 1.29 42.64
CA VAL A 93 1.75 0.98 41.51
C VAL A 93 0.34 1.49 41.80
N GLU A 94 -0.21 2.23 40.88
CA GLU A 94 -1.57 2.76 40.94
C GLU A 94 -2.49 1.96 39.99
N VAL A 95 -3.61 1.45 40.48
CA VAL A 95 -4.66 0.82 39.66
C VAL A 95 -5.53 1.90 39.06
N THR A 96 -5.54 1.99 37.72
CA THR A 96 -6.24 3.02 36.96
C THR A 96 -7.58 2.58 36.39
N GLN A 97 -7.75 1.27 36.08
CA GLN A 97 -8.97 0.73 35.47
C GLN A 97 -9.20 -0.74 35.83
N ASP A 98 -10.48 -1.14 35.90
CA ASP A 98 -10.93 -2.53 36.07
C ASP A 98 -11.59 -3.05 34.80
N TYR A 99 -11.32 -4.32 34.47
CA TYR A 99 -11.91 -5.01 33.31
C TYR A 99 -12.59 -6.30 33.78
N GLN A 100 -13.87 -6.50 33.43
CA GLN A 100 -14.62 -7.68 33.77
C GLN A 100 -15.44 -8.27 32.62
N ASP A 101 -15.73 -7.48 31.58
CA ASP A 101 -16.59 -7.86 30.47
C ASP A 101 -15.83 -8.53 29.32
N VAL A 102 -14.85 -7.87 28.77
CA VAL A 102 -14.05 -8.32 27.60
C VAL A 102 -12.65 -8.79 28.00
N LEU A 103 -12.14 -8.29 29.11
CA LEU A 103 -10.93 -8.75 29.78
C LEU A 103 -11.28 -9.09 31.25
N ASN A 104 -10.44 -9.92 31.90
CA ASN A 104 -10.44 -10.03 33.37
C ASN A 104 -9.08 -9.58 33.87
N GLY A 105 -9.05 -8.42 34.51
CA GLY A 105 -7.79 -7.83 34.99
C GLY A 105 -7.91 -6.39 35.43
N VAL A 106 -6.77 -5.76 35.66
CA VAL A 106 -6.68 -4.35 36.06
C VAL A 106 -5.60 -3.65 35.25
N ALA A 107 -5.86 -2.42 34.78
CA ALA A 107 -4.80 -1.56 34.28
C ALA A 107 -4.09 -0.88 35.45
N VAL A 108 -2.79 -0.74 35.33
CA VAL A 108 -1.95 -0.15 36.35
C VAL A 108 -0.96 0.85 35.77
N LYS A 109 -0.71 1.95 36.49
CA LYS A 109 0.44 2.80 36.28
C LYS A 109 1.59 2.26 37.12
N LEU A 110 2.72 2.00 36.48
CA LEU A 110 3.82 1.27 37.10
C LEU A 110 4.67 2.14 38.04
N ASN A 111 4.75 3.45 37.78
CA ASN A 111 5.57 4.41 38.55
C ASN A 111 6.99 3.87 38.81
N GLY A 112 7.64 3.35 37.74
CA GLY A 112 8.98 2.78 37.78
C GLY A 112 9.08 1.35 38.31
N THR A 113 7.96 0.65 38.54
CA THR A 113 7.95 -0.77 38.94
C THR A 113 8.20 -1.66 37.73
N ASP A 114 9.08 -2.66 37.86
CA ASP A 114 9.25 -3.71 36.87
C ASP A 114 7.96 -4.53 36.70
N PRO A 115 7.33 -4.56 35.50
CA PRO A 115 6.14 -5.35 35.22
C PRO A 115 6.27 -6.83 35.56
N ALA A 116 7.47 -7.41 35.43
CA ALA A 116 7.73 -8.82 35.75
C ALA A 116 7.50 -9.14 37.23
N SER A 117 7.63 -8.16 38.13
CA SER A 117 7.35 -8.33 39.57
C SER A 117 5.85 -8.55 39.83
N LEU A 118 4.97 -7.97 39.00
CA LEU A 118 3.52 -8.07 39.14
C LEU A 118 2.98 -9.43 38.69
N ALA A 119 3.71 -10.15 37.83
CA ALA A 119 3.35 -11.51 37.39
C ALA A 119 3.26 -12.53 38.52
N LYS A 120 3.87 -12.24 39.70
CA LYS A 120 3.83 -13.07 40.88
C LYS A 120 2.54 -12.90 41.70
N GLY A 121 1.67 -11.98 41.32
CA GLY A 121 0.39 -11.71 42.00
C GLY A 121 -0.59 -12.89 41.95
N PRO A 122 -1.48 -13.00 42.93
CA PRO A 122 -2.42 -14.12 43.04
C PRO A 122 -3.38 -14.13 41.86
N GLY A 123 -3.42 -15.25 41.11
CA GLY A 123 -4.31 -15.42 39.96
C GLY A 123 -3.87 -14.69 38.69
N VAL A 124 -2.73 -14.04 38.69
CA VAL A 124 -2.20 -13.39 37.50
C VAL A 124 -1.81 -14.45 36.46
N ARG A 125 -2.28 -14.22 35.22
CA ARG A 125 -1.94 -15.03 34.04
C ARG A 125 -0.78 -14.42 33.27
N ALA A 126 -0.85 -13.10 33.05
CA ALA A 126 0.16 -12.33 32.31
C ALA A 126 0.11 -10.86 32.74
N VAL A 127 1.21 -10.16 32.53
CA VAL A 127 1.29 -8.71 32.62
C VAL A 127 1.70 -8.21 31.23
N ALA A 128 0.76 -7.57 30.54
CA ALA A 128 0.99 -7.01 29.22
C ALA A 128 1.34 -5.53 29.34
N PRO A 129 2.38 -5.00 28.65
CA PRO A 129 2.57 -3.57 28.54
C PRO A 129 1.32 -2.92 27.95
N SER A 130 0.90 -1.77 28.48
CA SER A 130 -0.11 -0.95 27.81
C SER A 130 0.58 -0.15 26.72
N ALA A 131 0.46 -0.61 25.48
CA ALA A 131 1.06 0.05 24.33
C ALA A 131 0.29 1.36 24.02
N LEU A 132 0.99 2.35 23.50
CA LEU A 132 0.38 3.54 22.93
C LEU A 132 -0.10 3.21 21.52
N TYR A 133 -1.40 3.17 21.34
CA TYR A 133 -2.03 3.13 20.02
C TYR A 133 -2.22 4.57 19.56
N ARG A 134 -1.62 4.91 18.44
CA ARG A 134 -1.91 6.18 17.75
C ARG A 134 -3.03 5.90 16.76
N PRO A 135 -3.97 6.83 16.56
CA PRO A 135 -4.84 6.76 15.40
C PRO A 135 -3.97 6.83 14.15
N ALA A 136 -3.87 5.74 13.39
CA ALA A 136 -3.13 5.69 12.14
C ALA A 136 -4.12 6.07 11.04
N MET A 137 -4.10 7.32 10.61
CA MET A 137 -5.07 7.84 9.65
C MET A 137 -4.56 7.80 8.21
N ASN A 138 -3.23 7.80 7.98
CA ASN A 138 -2.64 7.39 6.71
C ASN A 138 -1.88 6.08 6.91
N ARG A 139 -2.57 4.98 6.67
CA ARG A 139 -2.03 3.62 6.92
C ARG A 139 -0.86 3.28 6.02
N SER A 140 -0.78 3.89 4.84
CA SER A 140 0.27 3.62 3.86
C SER A 140 1.65 4.04 4.35
N VAL A 141 1.75 5.15 5.10
CA VAL A 141 3.01 5.63 5.69
C VAL A 141 3.53 4.68 6.76
N ASP A 142 2.62 4.18 7.61
CA ASP A 142 2.96 3.20 8.65
C ASP A 142 3.22 1.81 8.06
N LEU A 143 2.47 1.41 7.02
CA LEU A 143 2.66 0.14 6.33
C LEU A 143 4.08 -0.01 5.79
N ILE A 144 4.65 1.06 5.22
CA ILE A 144 6.05 1.08 4.75
C ILE A 144 7.06 1.42 5.85
N ARG A 145 6.60 1.67 7.08
CA ARG A 145 7.42 1.99 8.26
C ARG A 145 8.19 3.31 8.15
N ALA A 146 7.66 4.28 7.40
CA ALA A 146 8.27 5.59 7.27
C ALA A 146 8.24 6.37 8.60
N SER A 147 7.13 6.30 9.34
CA SER A 147 6.98 6.92 10.66
C SER A 147 8.00 6.42 11.70
N ASP A 148 8.47 5.18 11.58
CA ASP A 148 9.46 4.57 12.50
C ASP A 148 10.84 5.26 12.41
N VAL A 149 11.18 5.87 11.27
CA VAL A 149 12.47 6.54 11.07
C VAL A 149 12.43 8.04 11.33
N TRP A 150 11.26 8.67 11.37
CA TRP A 150 11.14 10.12 11.54
C TRP A 150 11.84 10.65 12.80
N ALA A 151 11.81 9.88 13.89
CA ALA A 151 12.51 10.28 15.12
C ALA A 151 14.03 10.43 14.93
N GLN A 152 14.63 9.68 13.99
CA GLN A 152 16.04 9.76 13.64
C GLN A 152 16.36 10.98 12.73
N LEU A 153 15.31 11.59 12.14
CA LEU A 153 15.37 12.71 11.19
C LEU A 153 14.82 14.03 11.78
N GLY A 154 14.86 14.17 13.10
CA GLY A 154 14.39 15.38 13.78
C GLY A 154 12.91 15.41 14.13
N GLY A 155 12.17 14.33 13.87
CA GLY A 155 10.72 14.19 14.08
C GLY A 155 9.93 14.31 12.79
N GLY A 156 8.63 13.94 12.83
CA GLY A 156 7.76 13.95 11.65
C GLY A 156 7.79 15.25 10.86
N PRO A 157 7.63 16.44 11.50
CA PRO A 157 7.63 17.71 10.77
C PRO A 157 8.91 18.01 10.00
N SER A 158 10.07 17.49 10.43
CA SER A 158 11.38 17.73 9.82
C SER A 158 11.86 16.62 8.91
N ALA A 159 11.20 15.48 8.88
CA ALA A 159 11.65 14.33 8.09
C ALA A 159 11.66 14.64 6.59
N GLY A 160 12.84 14.61 5.98
CA GLY A 160 13.11 15.05 4.60
C GLY A 160 13.53 16.52 4.46
N GLU A 161 13.83 17.21 5.58
CA GLU A 161 14.24 18.62 5.54
C GLU A 161 15.51 18.83 4.68
N GLY A 162 15.49 19.88 3.85
CA GLY A 162 16.58 20.18 2.91
C GLY A 162 16.54 19.40 1.60
N VAL A 163 15.64 18.42 1.47
CA VAL A 163 15.44 17.68 0.22
C VAL A 163 14.32 18.33 -0.62
N ARG A 164 14.56 18.47 -1.94
CA ARG A 164 13.62 19.05 -2.91
C ARG A 164 13.14 17.96 -3.86
N VAL A 165 11.81 17.82 -3.99
CA VAL A 165 11.20 16.80 -4.86
C VAL A 165 10.38 17.46 -5.95
N ALA A 166 10.72 17.20 -7.22
CA ALA A 166 9.94 17.61 -8.38
C ALA A 166 8.75 16.66 -8.58
N VAL A 167 7.55 17.20 -8.65
CA VAL A 167 6.32 16.50 -9.01
C VAL A 167 5.98 16.85 -10.46
N ILE A 168 6.32 15.93 -11.38
CA ILE A 168 6.04 16.08 -12.82
C ILE A 168 4.71 15.42 -13.09
N ASP A 169 3.63 16.21 -13.04
CA ASP A 169 2.26 15.71 -13.00
C ASP A 169 1.26 16.78 -13.49
N SER A 170 0.03 16.78 -13.01
CA SER A 170 -1.08 17.66 -13.41
C SER A 170 -1.21 18.96 -12.60
N GLY A 171 -0.21 19.28 -11.80
CA GLY A 171 -0.22 20.49 -10.96
C GLY A 171 -0.54 20.21 -9.49
N ILE A 172 -0.30 21.21 -8.64
CA ILE A 172 -0.49 21.15 -7.19
C ILE A 172 -1.41 22.29 -6.76
N ASP A 173 -2.51 21.98 -6.07
CA ASP A 173 -3.35 22.95 -5.37
C ASP A 173 -2.68 23.36 -4.05
N VAL A 174 -1.92 24.43 -4.10
CA VAL A 174 -1.15 24.96 -2.96
C VAL A 174 -2.06 25.44 -1.83
N SER A 175 -3.34 25.71 -2.11
CA SER A 175 -4.33 26.14 -1.11
C SER A 175 -4.77 25.00 -0.18
N ASN A 176 -4.52 23.73 -0.54
CA ASN A 176 -4.88 22.60 0.32
C ASN A 176 -4.08 22.64 1.63
N PRO A 177 -4.71 22.41 2.80
CA PRO A 177 -4.05 22.42 4.11
C PRO A 177 -2.83 21.49 4.21
N PHE A 178 -2.75 20.48 3.32
CA PHE A 178 -1.61 19.57 3.25
C PHE A 178 -0.32 20.25 2.77
N PHE A 179 -0.42 21.45 2.16
CA PHE A 179 0.71 22.26 1.70
C PHE A 179 0.86 23.56 2.47
N ASP A 180 0.18 23.71 3.64
CA ASP A 180 0.36 24.85 4.53
C ASP A 180 1.83 24.98 4.96
N ASP A 181 2.42 26.14 4.71
CA ASP A 181 3.84 26.43 4.96
C ASP A 181 4.10 27.14 6.30
N THR A 182 3.08 27.26 7.16
CA THR A 182 3.20 27.91 8.46
C THR A 182 4.31 27.25 9.29
N GLY A 183 5.31 28.06 9.64
CA GLY A 183 6.47 27.64 10.45
C GLY A 183 7.63 27.06 9.63
N LEU A 184 7.50 26.92 8.32
CA LEU A 184 8.63 26.56 7.46
C LEU A 184 9.59 27.75 7.26
N PRO A 185 10.90 27.50 7.13
CA PRO A 185 11.86 28.54 6.80
C PRO A 185 11.58 29.14 5.43
N ALA A 186 11.84 30.44 5.27
CA ALA A 186 11.68 31.10 3.99
C ALA A 186 12.58 30.51 2.92
N GLN A 187 12.00 30.18 1.78
CA GLN A 187 12.64 29.56 0.62
C GLN A 187 12.66 30.52 -0.58
N ALA A 188 13.65 30.37 -1.46
CA ALA A 188 13.59 31.00 -2.76
C ALA A 188 12.50 30.31 -3.59
N GLN A 189 11.59 31.10 -4.14
CA GLN A 189 10.45 30.61 -4.91
C GLN A 189 10.60 31.00 -6.37
N GLN A 190 10.16 30.11 -7.28
CA GLN A 190 10.10 30.33 -8.72
C GLN A 190 8.66 30.05 -9.17
N ASN A 191 7.87 31.10 -9.37
CA ASN A 191 6.51 31.00 -9.87
C ASN A 191 6.46 31.47 -11.33
N GLU A 192 6.39 30.51 -12.26
CA GLU A 192 6.26 30.70 -13.69
C GLU A 192 4.97 30.10 -14.25
N CYS A 193 4.07 29.63 -13.38
CA CYS A 193 2.81 29.00 -13.76
C CYS A 193 1.76 29.99 -14.29
N GLY A 194 1.82 31.24 -13.91
CA GLY A 194 0.67 32.14 -14.00
C GLY A 194 -0.31 31.83 -12.88
N ASP A 195 -1.60 31.99 -13.12
CA ASP A 195 -2.67 31.81 -12.12
C ASP A 195 -3.36 30.45 -12.39
N GLN A 196 -3.06 29.42 -11.58
CA GLN A 196 -3.54 28.06 -11.80
C GLN A 196 -4.99 27.84 -11.31
N ASP A 197 -5.43 28.58 -10.30
CA ASP A 197 -6.76 28.44 -9.72
C ASP A 197 -7.73 29.57 -10.14
N ALA A 198 -7.29 30.46 -11.02
CA ALA A 198 -7.98 31.67 -11.44
C ALA A 198 -8.30 32.65 -10.31
N ASP A 199 -7.60 32.55 -9.18
CA ASP A 199 -7.66 33.49 -8.08
C ASP A 199 -6.28 34.18 -7.85
N PRO A 200 -6.07 35.39 -8.39
CA PRO A 200 -4.81 36.10 -8.28
C PRO A 200 -4.43 36.44 -6.81
N ALA A 201 -5.30 36.17 -5.85
CA ALA A 201 -5.02 36.35 -4.43
C ALA A 201 -4.34 35.13 -3.79
N THR A 202 -4.41 33.96 -4.43
CA THR A 202 -3.73 32.72 -3.98
C THR A 202 -2.43 32.51 -4.75
N PRO A 203 -1.27 32.50 -4.09
CA PRO A 203 -0.01 32.25 -4.78
C PRO A 203 0.13 30.77 -5.15
N ASP A 204 0.61 30.45 -6.37
CA ASP A 204 0.91 29.07 -6.80
C ASP A 204 2.18 28.49 -6.17
N THR A 205 2.89 29.26 -5.37
CA THR A 205 4.07 28.84 -4.60
C THR A 205 4.03 29.36 -3.19
N ASN A 206 4.64 28.64 -2.28
CA ASN A 206 4.88 29.03 -0.88
C ASN A 206 6.20 28.41 -0.39
N ASN A 207 6.48 28.39 0.91
CA ASN A 207 7.71 27.76 1.42
C ASN A 207 7.66 26.22 1.41
N LYS A 208 6.54 25.62 1.09
CA LYS A 208 6.37 24.16 0.90
C LYS A 208 6.47 23.77 -0.57
N VAL A 209 5.78 24.49 -1.44
CA VAL A 209 5.83 24.32 -2.91
C VAL A 209 6.64 25.49 -3.47
N VAL A 210 7.93 25.24 -3.74
CA VAL A 210 8.90 26.32 -3.99
C VAL A 210 9.12 26.62 -5.47
N VAL A 211 8.65 25.77 -6.37
CA VAL A 211 8.69 25.93 -7.84
C VAL A 211 7.31 25.67 -8.39
N CYS A 212 6.88 26.47 -9.35
CA CYS A 212 5.73 26.22 -10.20
C CYS A 212 6.06 26.55 -11.66
N LYS A 213 5.99 25.56 -12.55
CA LYS A 213 6.21 25.67 -14.00
C LYS A 213 5.19 24.83 -14.77
N VAL A 214 4.79 25.30 -15.96
CA VAL A 214 3.84 24.63 -16.86
C VAL A 214 4.52 24.31 -18.19
N PHE A 215 4.37 23.08 -18.64
CA PHE A 215 4.97 22.59 -19.88
C PHE A 215 3.88 22.06 -20.82
N VAL A 216 3.74 22.69 -21.96
CA VAL A 216 2.73 22.31 -22.93
C VAL A 216 3.12 22.73 -24.33
N SER A 217 3.00 21.81 -25.28
CA SER A 217 3.20 22.07 -26.71
C SER A 217 1.85 22.04 -27.43
N GLY A 218 1.63 23.02 -28.32
CA GLY A 218 0.46 23.07 -29.19
C GLY A 218 -0.03 24.48 -29.44
N ASP A 219 -0.75 24.66 -30.58
CA ASP A 219 -1.30 25.95 -31.07
C ASP A 219 -2.57 26.40 -30.33
N ALA A 220 -2.94 25.79 -29.23
CA ALA A 220 -4.11 26.23 -28.46
C ALA A 220 -3.81 27.63 -27.88
N ALA A 221 -4.73 28.53 -28.07
CA ALA A 221 -4.65 29.91 -27.59
C ALA A 221 -4.45 29.92 -26.05
N GLY A 222 -3.20 30.02 -25.64
CA GLY A 222 -2.72 30.07 -24.28
C GLY A 222 -3.22 28.92 -23.39
N PRO A 223 -2.36 28.05 -22.90
CA PRO A 223 -2.75 27.20 -21.80
C PRO A 223 -3.14 28.11 -20.63
N GLY A 224 -4.39 28.04 -20.23
CA GLY A 224 -4.69 28.46 -18.88
C GLY A 224 -3.86 27.53 -17.96
N PRO A 225 -3.18 28.03 -16.96
CA PRO A 225 -2.47 27.20 -16.00
C PRO A 225 -3.42 26.34 -15.16
N ALA A 226 -4.72 26.40 -15.43
CA ALA A 226 -5.79 25.84 -14.61
C ALA A 226 -5.56 24.38 -14.27
N LEU A 227 -5.67 24.11 -12.99
CA LEU A 227 -5.74 22.76 -12.42
C LEU A 227 -7.07 22.13 -12.81
N VAL A 228 -7.08 20.99 -13.49
CA VAL A 228 -8.29 20.33 -13.97
C VAL A 228 -8.47 18.92 -13.41
N ILE A 229 -7.42 18.32 -12.87
CA ILE A 229 -7.49 17.03 -12.20
C ILE A 229 -6.66 17.02 -10.92
N ASP A 230 -7.16 16.34 -9.91
CA ASP A 230 -6.59 16.26 -8.56
C ASP A 230 -5.31 15.44 -8.47
N HIS A 231 -4.92 14.74 -9.54
CA HIS A 231 -3.89 13.70 -9.52
C HIS A 231 -2.55 14.21 -9.00
N GLY A 232 -2.04 15.32 -9.51
CA GLY A 232 -0.77 15.89 -9.07
C GLY A 232 -0.79 16.39 -7.63
N SER A 233 -1.93 16.96 -7.18
CA SER A 233 -2.13 17.34 -5.76
C SER A 233 -2.12 16.11 -4.86
N HIS A 234 -2.76 15.02 -5.26
CA HIS A 234 -2.77 13.76 -4.52
C HIS A 234 -1.37 13.15 -4.41
N VAL A 235 -0.64 13.12 -5.52
CA VAL A 235 0.74 12.65 -5.59
C VAL A 235 1.66 13.49 -4.69
N ALA A 236 1.58 14.82 -4.78
CA ALA A 236 2.39 15.74 -3.98
C ALA A 236 2.15 15.59 -2.47
N GLY A 237 0.87 15.45 -2.08
CA GLY A 237 0.49 15.22 -0.69
C GLY A 237 1.03 13.88 -0.15
N THR A 238 1.01 12.83 -0.95
CA THR A 238 1.57 11.52 -0.58
C THR A 238 3.08 11.61 -0.35
N ILE A 239 3.83 12.38 -1.17
CA ILE A 239 5.27 12.60 -0.98
C ILE A 239 5.53 13.36 0.31
N GLY A 240 4.94 14.55 0.43
CA GLY A 240 5.40 15.54 1.38
C GLY A 240 4.30 16.33 2.07
N GLY A 241 3.07 15.82 2.12
CA GLY A 241 1.99 16.46 2.87
C GLY A 241 2.36 16.75 4.31
N ARG A 242 1.95 17.92 4.83
CA ARG A 242 2.27 18.42 6.16
C ARG A 242 1.88 17.42 7.25
N PHE A 243 2.80 17.20 8.17
CA PHE A 243 2.60 16.32 9.32
C PHE A 243 1.44 16.78 10.23
N GLY A 244 0.55 15.83 10.60
CA GLY A 244 -0.54 16.08 11.54
C GLY A 244 -1.70 16.88 10.95
N THR A 245 -1.89 16.90 9.65
CA THR A 245 -3.01 17.57 8.97
C THR A 245 -4.30 16.78 9.16
N SER A 246 -5.42 17.49 9.23
CA SER A 246 -6.78 16.90 9.24
C SER A 246 -7.59 17.44 8.09
N GLY A 247 -8.48 16.63 7.53
CA GLY A 247 -9.34 17.08 6.44
C GLY A 247 -10.46 16.10 6.13
N THR A 248 -11.47 16.58 5.42
CA THR A 248 -12.67 15.83 5.07
C THR A 248 -12.47 15.08 3.75
N VAL A 249 -12.94 13.85 3.68
CA VAL A 249 -12.94 13.06 2.45
C VAL A 249 -14.02 13.58 1.51
N ALA A 250 -13.62 13.91 0.29
CA ALA A 250 -14.50 14.47 -0.73
C ALA A 250 -15.76 13.60 -0.95
N GLY A 251 -16.91 14.27 -1.01
CA GLY A 251 -18.21 13.59 -1.19
C GLY A 251 -18.75 12.88 0.06
N THR A 252 -18.09 13.02 1.22
CA THR A 252 -18.51 12.40 2.49
C THR A 252 -18.38 13.36 3.66
N ASP A 253 -18.93 13.00 4.84
CA ASP A 253 -18.70 13.71 6.12
C ASP A 253 -17.54 13.11 6.93
N VAL A 254 -16.81 12.15 6.35
CA VAL A 254 -15.67 11.50 7.02
C VAL A 254 -14.51 12.46 7.14
N THR A 255 -14.06 12.72 8.36
CA THR A 255 -12.86 13.52 8.62
C THR A 255 -11.71 12.60 9.01
N LEU A 256 -10.63 12.65 8.24
CA LEU A 256 -9.35 12.02 8.55
C LEU A 256 -8.52 12.98 9.40
N THR A 257 -7.80 12.46 10.41
CA THR A 257 -6.92 13.26 11.28
C THR A 257 -5.50 12.69 11.25
N ASP A 258 -4.53 13.48 11.69
CA ASP A 258 -3.11 13.09 11.76
C ASP A 258 -2.53 12.59 10.44
N LEU A 259 -3.05 13.09 9.31
CA LEU A 259 -2.53 12.79 7.99
C LEU A 259 -1.10 13.33 7.83
N SER A 260 -0.31 12.64 7.05
CA SER A 260 1.06 13.03 6.71
C SER A 260 1.50 12.42 5.39
N GLY A 261 2.28 13.14 4.61
CA GLY A 261 3.09 12.53 3.55
C GLY A 261 4.21 11.66 4.12
N VAL A 262 4.90 10.91 3.26
CA VAL A 262 6.02 10.03 3.63
C VAL A 262 7.20 10.83 4.18
N ALA A 263 7.51 11.97 3.57
CA ALA A 263 8.60 12.87 3.95
C ALA A 263 8.06 14.30 4.17
N PRO A 264 7.42 14.58 5.32
CA PRO A 264 6.69 15.85 5.52
C PRO A 264 7.55 17.10 5.49
N GLY A 265 8.85 16.98 5.74
CA GLY A 265 9.81 18.10 5.76
C GLY A 265 10.34 18.53 4.39
N VAL A 266 10.06 17.79 3.30
CA VAL A 266 10.56 18.15 1.97
C VAL A 266 9.96 19.45 1.43
N SER A 267 10.72 20.10 0.55
CA SER A 267 10.16 21.13 -0.36
C SER A 267 9.76 20.48 -1.67
N LEU A 268 8.64 20.93 -2.25
CA LEU A 268 8.07 20.40 -3.47
C LEU A 268 8.25 21.38 -4.64
N GLY A 269 8.41 20.85 -5.85
CA GLY A 269 8.32 21.62 -7.09
C GLY A 269 7.16 21.09 -7.93
N ASN A 270 6.30 21.99 -8.39
CA ASN A 270 5.18 21.72 -9.28
C ASN A 270 5.62 21.90 -10.74
N TYR A 271 5.73 20.81 -11.48
CA TYR A 271 6.07 20.77 -12.91
C TYR A 271 4.86 20.20 -13.65
N ASN A 272 3.90 21.09 -13.99
CA ASN A 272 2.63 20.69 -14.59
C ASN A 272 2.80 20.41 -16.07
N VAL A 273 2.70 19.12 -16.47
CA VAL A 273 2.74 18.65 -17.86
C VAL A 273 1.35 18.29 -18.41
N PHE A 274 0.29 18.39 -17.59
CA PHE A 274 -1.11 18.19 -17.96
C PHE A 274 -1.98 19.43 -17.66
N PRO A 275 -1.60 20.62 -18.16
CA PRO A 275 -2.33 21.83 -17.83
C PRO A 275 -3.71 21.89 -18.48
N GLY A 276 -4.61 22.57 -17.80
CA GLY A 276 -6.02 22.87 -18.06
C GLY A 276 -6.61 22.86 -19.47
N PHE A 277 -7.79 23.38 -19.59
CA PHE A 277 -8.74 23.27 -20.73
C PHE A 277 -8.21 23.60 -22.13
N GLY A 278 -6.97 23.95 -22.32
CA GLY A 278 -6.55 24.48 -23.62
C GLY A 278 -5.51 23.68 -24.35
N ALA A 279 -4.75 22.81 -23.73
CA ALA A 279 -3.57 22.37 -24.42
C ALA A 279 -3.34 20.87 -24.44
N GLY A 280 -2.65 20.27 -23.53
CA GLY A 280 -2.27 18.87 -23.69
C GLY A 280 -3.39 17.92 -23.26
N PHE A 281 -3.99 18.18 -22.12
CA PHE A 281 -4.87 17.21 -21.47
C PHE A 281 -6.22 17.01 -22.22
N VAL A 282 -6.97 18.08 -22.47
CA VAL A 282 -8.30 17.96 -23.09
C VAL A 282 -8.21 17.67 -24.59
N ALA A 283 -7.26 18.29 -25.31
CA ALA A 283 -7.11 18.08 -26.74
C ALA A 283 -6.61 16.69 -27.12
N PHE A 284 -5.85 16.04 -26.24
CA PHE A 284 -5.24 14.72 -26.48
C PHE A 284 -5.73 13.64 -25.49
N GLY A 285 -6.92 13.78 -24.95
CA GLY A 285 -7.55 12.75 -24.14
C GLY A 285 -6.89 12.52 -22.78
N GLY A 286 -6.28 13.54 -22.19
CA GLY A 286 -5.63 13.43 -20.88
C GLY A 286 -4.15 12.98 -20.94
N SER A 287 -3.47 13.24 -22.05
CA SER A 287 -2.07 12.85 -22.29
C SER A 287 -1.15 14.05 -22.36
N ALA A 288 0.13 13.85 -22.00
CA ALA A 288 1.23 14.79 -22.22
C ALA A 288 2.17 14.26 -23.29
N PHE A 289 2.85 15.18 -24.00
CA PHE A 289 3.89 14.78 -24.95
C PHE A 289 5.19 14.41 -24.23
N SER A 290 5.90 13.40 -24.74
CA SER A 290 7.21 12.99 -24.20
C SER A 290 8.22 14.11 -24.14
N HIS A 291 8.20 15.04 -25.11
CA HIS A 291 9.13 16.17 -25.13
C HIS A 291 8.80 17.25 -24.08
N ASP A 292 7.54 17.46 -23.72
CA ASP A 292 7.15 18.34 -22.61
C ASP A 292 7.61 17.77 -21.27
N ILE A 293 7.44 16.44 -21.08
CA ILE A 293 7.94 15.74 -19.90
C ILE A 293 9.47 15.79 -19.83
N ALA A 294 10.16 15.60 -20.95
CA ALA A 294 11.62 15.71 -21.01
C ALA A 294 12.10 17.12 -20.66
N THR A 295 11.40 18.16 -21.14
CA THR A 295 11.69 19.56 -20.79
C THR A 295 11.49 19.80 -19.30
N ALA A 296 10.41 19.27 -18.70
CA ALA A 296 10.17 19.37 -17.26
C ALA A 296 11.29 18.70 -16.44
N LEU A 297 11.83 17.57 -16.91
CA LEU A 297 12.98 16.90 -16.29
C LEU A 297 14.26 17.75 -16.36
N GLU A 298 14.56 18.38 -17.51
CA GLU A 298 15.71 19.29 -17.66
C GLU A 298 15.61 20.49 -16.72
N GLU A 299 14.42 21.10 -16.63
CA GLU A 299 14.15 22.22 -15.73
C GLU A 299 14.26 21.79 -14.26
N ALA A 300 13.78 20.59 -13.89
CA ALA A 300 13.92 20.06 -12.52
C ALA A 300 15.40 19.90 -12.11
N VAL A 301 16.25 19.46 -13.03
CA VAL A 301 17.71 19.41 -12.81
C VAL A 301 18.27 20.83 -12.64
N ALA A 302 17.88 21.77 -13.50
CA ALA A 302 18.34 23.17 -13.45
C ALA A 302 17.91 23.87 -12.14
N ASP A 303 16.72 23.57 -11.63
CA ASP A 303 16.19 24.10 -10.36
C ASP A 303 16.80 23.41 -9.13
N GLY A 304 17.69 22.43 -9.30
CA GLY A 304 18.39 21.74 -8.22
C GLY A 304 17.48 20.82 -7.41
N MET A 305 16.54 20.14 -8.07
CA MET A 305 15.75 19.08 -7.45
C MET A 305 16.62 17.85 -7.21
N HIS A 306 16.34 17.13 -6.12
CA HIS A 306 17.08 15.93 -5.71
C HIS A 306 16.38 14.64 -6.18
N VAL A 307 15.06 14.68 -6.24
CA VAL A 307 14.19 13.56 -6.65
C VAL A 307 13.17 14.07 -7.66
N ALA A 308 12.92 13.34 -8.74
CA ALA A 308 11.77 13.55 -9.61
C ALA A 308 10.78 12.41 -9.43
N ASN A 309 9.53 12.75 -9.21
CA ASN A 309 8.39 11.85 -9.21
C ASN A 309 7.65 11.95 -10.52
N MET A 310 7.48 10.85 -11.22
CA MET A 310 6.67 10.72 -12.44
C MET A 310 5.60 9.66 -12.27
N SER A 311 4.44 10.06 -11.78
CA SER A 311 3.26 9.20 -11.64
C SER A 311 2.48 9.11 -12.96
N LEU A 312 3.19 8.80 -14.03
CA LEU A 312 2.69 8.76 -15.40
C LEU A 312 3.33 7.60 -16.17
N GLY A 313 2.73 7.23 -17.30
CA GLY A 313 3.27 6.19 -18.16
C GLY A 313 2.62 6.21 -19.54
N GLY A 314 3.31 5.61 -20.50
CA GLY A 314 2.84 5.44 -21.86
C GLY A 314 3.48 4.25 -22.56
N THR A 315 3.04 3.97 -23.77
CA THR A 315 3.57 2.84 -24.54
C THR A 315 5.07 3.01 -24.82
N VAL A 316 5.85 1.97 -24.51
CA VAL A 316 7.29 1.93 -24.84
C VAL A 316 7.50 2.03 -26.36
N GLN A 317 8.26 3.02 -26.82
CA GLN A 317 8.42 3.34 -28.24
C GLN A 317 9.50 2.50 -28.94
N GLY A 318 10.01 1.46 -28.31
CA GLY A 318 11.06 0.60 -28.85
C GLY A 318 12.31 0.56 -27.98
N PRO A 319 13.39 -0.05 -28.46
CA PRO A 319 14.63 -0.16 -27.68
C PRO A 319 15.34 1.20 -27.46
N HIS A 320 14.95 2.23 -28.19
CA HIS A 320 15.45 3.61 -28.09
C HIS A 320 14.27 4.54 -27.77
N ASP A 321 13.66 4.35 -26.61
CA ASP A 321 12.62 5.22 -26.12
C ASP A 321 13.23 6.51 -25.58
N ALA A 322 12.91 7.64 -26.23
CA ALA A 322 13.55 8.92 -25.93
C ALA A 322 13.29 9.41 -24.50
N LEU A 323 12.10 9.17 -23.96
CA LEU A 323 11.78 9.59 -22.59
C LEU A 323 12.48 8.69 -21.56
N ALA A 324 12.61 7.39 -21.84
CA ALA A 324 13.39 6.47 -21.01
C ALA A 324 14.90 6.85 -21.04
N GLU A 325 15.45 7.21 -22.21
CA GLU A 325 16.83 7.68 -22.34
C GLU A 325 17.04 9.01 -21.59
N ALA A 326 16.12 9.97 -21.69
CA ALA A 326 16.17 11.23 -20.95
C ALA A 326 16.12 10.98 -19.43
N SER A 327 15.26 10.09 -18.97
CA SER A 327 15.15 9.74 -17.55
C SER A 327 16.43 9.11 -17.01
N ASN A 328 17.09 8.22 -17.77
CA ASN A 328 18.40 7.68 -17.41
C ASN A 328 19.48 8.78 -17.36
N ALA A 329 19.48 9.74 -18.31
CA ALA A 329 20.44 10.84 -18.31
C ALA A 329 20.27 11.76 -17.08
N VAL A 330 19.05 11.96 -16.62
CA VAL A 330 18.76 12.70 -15.38
C VAL A 330 19.33 11.95 -14.15
N VAL A 331 19.23 10.62 -14.12
CA VAL A 331 19.86 9.82 -13.08
C VAL A 331 21.39 9.95 -13.13
N ASP A 332 21.98 9.94 -14.32
CA ASP A 332 23.42 10.19 -14.52
C ASP A 332 23.83 11.60 -14.05
N ALA A 333 22.93 12.59 -14.13
CA ALA A 333 23.14 13.93 -13.59
C ALA A 333 23.08 14.01 -12.06
N GLY A 334 22.70 12.92 -11.37
CA GLY A 334 22.68 12.81 -9.91
C GLY A 334 21.32 12.99 -9.25
N MET A 335 20.24 13.23 -10.01
CA MET A 335 18.88 13.31 -9.50
C MET A 335 18.21 11.93 -9.54
N ALA A 336 17.64 11.46 -8.42
CA ALA A 336 16.88 10.22 -8.42
C ALA A 336 15.56 10.40 -9.17
N VAL A 337 15.22 9.45 -10.06
CA VAL A 337 13.97 9.46 -10.81
C VAL A 337 13.13 8.27 -10.42
N VAL A 338 11.91 8.53 -9.91
CA VAL A 338 10.96 7.51 -9.48
C VAL A 338 9.74 7.54 -10.39
N VAL A 339 9.38 6.39 -10.95
CA VAL A 339 8.40 6.28 -12.04
C VAL A 339 7.39 5.19 -11.76
N ALA A 340 6.13 5.40 -12.14
CA ALA A 340 5.10 4.38 -12.12
C ALA A 340 5.41 3.24 -13.12
N ALA A 341 5.15 1.99 -12.73
CA ALA A 341 5.28 0.86 -13.65
C ALA A 341 4.22 0.88 -14.76
N GLY A 342 3.07 1.54 -14.52
CA GLY A 342 1.88 1.54 -15.37
C GLY A 342 0.73 0.74 -14.77
N ASN A 343 -0.45 0.89 -15.35
CA ASN A 343 -1.69 0.27 -14.86
C ASN A 343 -2.29 -0.72 -15.87
N SER A 344 -1.45 -1.35 -16.68
CA SER A 344 -1.81 -2.26 -17.76
C SER A 344 -1.67 -3.76 -17.40
N GLY A 345 -1.49 -4.08 -16.10
CA GLY A 345 -1.46 -5.44 -15.57
C GLY A 345 -2.77 -6.22 -15.72
N PRO A 346 -2.82 -7.49 -15.33
CA PRO A 346 -1.74 -8.31 -14.77
C PRO A 346 -0.90 -9.06 -15.82
N GLY A 347 -1.04 -8.75 -17.11
CA GLY A 347 -0.29 -9.40 -18.18
C GLY A 347 1.21 -9.15 -18.12
N ASP A 348 2.00 -10.05 -18.72
CA ASP A 348 3.44 -9.90 -18.87
C ASP A 348 3.82 -8.76 -19.83
N ALA A 349 5.02 -8.20 -19.63
CA ALA A 349 5.62 -7.18 -20.47
C ALA A 349 4.72 -5.94 -20.66
N THR A 350 4.01 -5.56 -19.58
CA THR A 350 3.10 -4.41 -19.56
C THR A 350 3.71 -3.15 -18.94
N VAL A 351 4.98 -3.21 -18.50
CA VAL A 351 5.69 -2.03 -17.94
C VAL A 351 5.79 -0.94 -18.99
N GLU A 352 5.36 0.27 -18.61
CA GLU A 352 5.25 1.43 -19.47
C GLU A 352 6.54 2.29 -19.47
N SER A 353 6.69 3.17 -20.49
CA SER A 353 7.72 4.21 -20.53
C SER A 353 7.28 5.42 -19.67
N PRO A 354 8.20 6.06 -18.90
CA PRO A 354 9.62 5.77 -18.76
C PRO A 354 9.97 4.78 -17.63
N GLY A 355 8.97 4.11 -17.00
CA GLY A 355 9.20 3.08 -15.98
C GLY A 355 10.05 1.88 -16.46
N SER A 356 10.13 1.67 -17.78
CA SER A 356 10.99 0.66 -18.42
C SER A 356 12.47 1.05 -18.47
N ALA A 357 12.86 2.28 -18.12
CA ALA A 357 14.24 2.74 -18.12
C ALA A 357 15.07 2.02 -17.03
N ASP A 358 16.32 1.70 -17.36
CA ASP A 358 17.17 0.84 -16.51
C ASP A 358 17.52 1.49 -15.17
N GLN A 359 17.83 2.80 -15.18
CA GLN A 359 18.40 3.46 -14.00
C GLN A 359 17.31 4.01 -13.05
N VAL A 360 16.11 4.29 -13.52
CA VAL A 360 15.02 4.83 -12.71
C VAL A 360 14.54 3.81 -11.65
N ILE A 361 13.95 4.30 -10.58
CA ILE A 361 13.26 3.50 -9.57
C ILE A 361 11.81 3.31 -10.03
N THR A 362 11.42 2.09 -10.39
CA THR A 362 10.09 1.80 -10.92
C THR A 362 9.20 1.19 -9.87
N ALA A 363 8.05 1.82 -9.64
CA ALA A 363 7.10 1.48 -8.60
C ALA A 363 5.96 0.58 -9.12
N GLY A 364 5.84 -0.64 -8.61
CA GLY A 364 4.62 -1.44 -8.66
C GLY A 364 3.67 -1.09 -7.51
N ALA A 365 2.38 -1.44 -7.64
CA ALA A 365 1.35 -1.14 -6.66
C ALA A 365 0.91 -2.37 -5.88
N SER A 366 0.83 -2.27 -4.54
CA SER A 366 0.20 -3.24 -3.65
C SER A 366 -0.90 -2.59 -2.81
N THR A 367 -1.73 -3.44 -2.17
CA THR A 367 -2.87 -2.97 -1.39
C THR A 367 -2.44 -2.31 -0.08
N ASN A 368 -3.29 -1.36 0.37
CA ASN A 368 -3.24 -0.67 1.63
C ASN A 368 -4.53 -1.05 2.40
N PRO A 369 -4.45 -1.51 3.67
CA PRO A 369 -5.51 -2.27 4.33
C PRO A 369 -6.64 -1.38 4.89
N HIS A 370 -7.20 -0.49 4.09
CA HIS A 370 -8.37 0.31 4.45
C HIS A 370 -9.06 0.93 3.23
N PHE A 371 -10.32 1.33 3.40
CA PHE A 371 -11.08 2.08 2.41
C PHE A 371 -12.21 2.87 3.07
N ILE A 372 -12.74 3.87 2.38
CA ILE A 372 -13.99 4.54 2.77
C ILE A 372 -15.14 3.77 2.15
N GLY A 373 -16.11 3.45 2.96
CA GLY A 373 -17.25 2.66 2.54
C GLY A 373 -18.50 2.94 3.34
N VAL A 374 -19.55 2.23 2.97
CA VAL A 374 -20.88 2.27 3.57
C VAL A 374 -21.30 0.85 3.98
N SER A 375 -22.28 0.75 4.86
CA SER A 375 -22.75 -0.55 5.36
C SER A 375 -23.54 -1.32 4.29
N VAL A 376 -23.13 -2.56 4.03
CA VAL A 376 -23.84 -3.54 3.19
C VAL A 376 -24.20 -4.74 4.06
N ALA A 377 -25.46 -4.84 4.49
CA ALA A 377 -25.96 -5.86 5.40
C ALA A 377 -26.78 -6.91 4.64
N VAL A 378 -26.20 -8.07 4.39
CA VAL A 378 -26.92 -9.23 3.83
C VAL A 378 -27.71 -9.92 4.95
N ALA A 379 -28.97 -10.24 4.70
CA ALA A 379 -29.83 -10.84 5.71
C ALA A 379 -29.25 -12.14 6.27
N GLY A 380 -28.99 -12.16 7.59
CA GLY A 380 -28.44 -13.31 8.31
C GLY A 380 -26.91 -13.35 8.38
N SER A 381 -26.22 -12.33 7.91
CA SER A 381 -24.76 -12.15 8.02
C SER A 381 -24.41 -10.85 8.75
N ASP A 382 -23.18 -10.74 9.23
CA ASP A 382 -22.66 -9.47 9.73
C ASP A 382 -22.53 -8.45 8.57
N PRO A 383 -22.74 -7.14 8.85
CA PRO A 383 -22.54 -6.10 7.83
C PRO A 383 -21.09 -6.07 7.32
N ILE A 384 -20.95 -5.87 6.03
CA ILE A 384 -19.67 -5.68 5.33
C ILE A 384 -19.56 -4.25 4.79
N GLY A 385 -18.35 -3.82 4.42
CA GLY A 385 -18.12 -2.53 3.79
C GLY A 385 -18.35 -2.59 2.28
N GLY A 386 -19.08 -1.61 1.74
CA GLY A 386 -19.13 -1.33 0.31
C GLY A 386 -18.35 -0.06 0.01
N ALA A 387 -17.31 -0.11 -0.84
CA ALA A 387 -16.51 1.07 -1.16
C ALA A 387 -17.33 2.10 -1.94
N VAL A 388 -17.24 3.36 -1.52
CA VAL A 388 -17.82 4.51 -2.23
C VAL A 388 -16.87 4.97 -3.34
N GLY A 389 -17.45 5.58 -4.38
CA GLY A 389 -16.73 6.13 -5.51
C GLY A 389 -17.51 7.34 -6.08
N ASP A 390 -17.46 7.52 -7.39
CA ASP A 390 -18.16 8.64 -8.06
C ASP A 390 -19.68 8.47 -8.15
N PHE A 391 -20.20 7.29 -7.81
CA PHE A 391 -21.64 6.99 -7.83
C PHE A 391 -22.26 7.30 -6.47
N ASP A 392 -23.60 7.56 -6.45
CA ASP A 392 -24.35 7.70 -5.19
C ASP A 392 -24.10 6.45 -4.32
N PRO A 393 -23.67 6.61 -3.07
CA PRO A 393 -23.35 5.50 -2.16
C PRO A 393 -24.60 4.93 -1.45
N PHE A 394 -25.81 5.08 -2.00
CA PHE A 394 -27.08 4.82 -1.32
C PHE A 394 -27.33 5.83 -0.18
N SER A 395 -27.27 7.12 -0.49
CA SER A 395 -27.48 8.21 0.47
C SER A 395 -28.78 8.10 1.29
N THR A 396 -29.76 7.33 0.81
CA THR A 396 -30.91 6.84 1.58
C THR A 396 -30.87 5.31 1.66
N PRO A 397 -31.05 4.72 2.86
CA PRO A 397 -31.02 3.27 3.03
C PRO A 397 -32.00 2.54 2.10
N VAL A 398 -31.53 1.52 1.41
CA VAL A 398 -32.33 0.68 0.52
C VAL A 398 -32.28 -0.76 1.00
N THR A 399 -33.46 -1.32 1.33
CA THR A 399 -33.62 -2.76 1.60
C THR A 399 -34.37 -3.40 0.45
N ALA A 400 -33.75 -4.32 -0.26
CA ALA A 400 -34.35 -5.02 -1.39
C ALA A 400 -33.76 -6.42 -1.58
N ASP A 401 -34.46 -7.25 -2.34
CA ASP A 401 -33.87 -8.48 -2.84
C ASP A 401 -32.80 -8.14 -3.87
N TYR A 402 -31.68 -8.88 -3.83
CA TYR A 402 -30.64 -8.76 -4.85
C TYR A 402 -30.52 -10.04 -5.67
N THR A 403 -30.03 -9.89 -6.90
CA THR A 403 -29.83 -11.02 -7.82
C THR A 403 -28.65 -10.78 -8.76
N VAL A 404 -27.96 -11.87 -9.11
CA VAL A 404 -26.91 -11.83 -10.14
C VAL A 404 -27.54 -11.53 -11.51
N THR A 405 -26.92 -10.63 -12.26
CA THR A 405 -27.38 -10.25 -13.59
C THR A 405 -27.02 -11.27 -14.66
N GLU A 406 -27.75 -11.25 -15.78
CA GLU A 406 -27.40 -11.95 -17.00
C GLU A 406 -27.29 -10.93 -18.15
N PRO A 407 -26.10 -10.72 -18.73
CA PRO A 407 -24.83 -11.32 -18.35
C PRO A 407 -24.31 -10.84 -16.98
N ALA A 408 -23.56 -11.70 -16.28
CA ALA A 408 -23.07 -11.41 -14.92
C ALA A 408 -22.17 -10.17 -14.84
N ASN A 409 -21.44 -9.83 -15.90
CA ASN A 409 -20.57 -8.65 -15.98
C ASN A 409 -21.33 -7.34 -16.32
N GLY A 410 -22.60 -7.41 -16.68
CA GLY A 410 -23.42 -6.23 -17.01
C GLY A 410 -22.91 -5.34 -18.14
N CYS A 411 -21.98 -5.81 -19.00
CA CYS A 411 -21.38 -4.99 -20.06
C CYS A 411 -22.23 -4.84 -21.32
N THR A 412 -23.26 -5.66 -21.46
CA THR A 412 -24.29 -5.57 -22.51
C THR A 412 -25.67 -5.46 -21.85
N PRO A 413 -26.74 -5.12 -22.57
CA PRO A 413 -28.08 -5.03 -22.00
C PRO A 413 -28.44 -6.26 -21.14
N ILE A 414 -28.86 -6.01 -19.90
CA ILE A 414 -29.18 -7.04 -18.92
C ILE A 414 -30.54 -7.63 -19.23
N SER A 415 -30.65 -8.95 -19.34
CA SER A 415 -31.91 -9.67 -19.59
C SER A 415 -32.67 -10.03 -18.32
N THR A 416 -32.01 -9.96 -17.13
CA THR A 416 -32.64 -10.21 -15.84
C THR A 416 -33.61 -9.05 -15.51
N ASP A 417 -34.82 -9.37 -15.07
CA ASP A 417 -35.74 -8.37 -14.55
C ASP A 417 -35.26 -7.89 -13.18
N LEU A 418 -34.84 -6.64 -13.10
CA LEU A 418 -34.30 -6.01 -11.90
C LEU A 418 -35.29 -5.04 -11.24
N THR A 419 -36.55 -5.01 -11.68
CA THR A 419 -37.55 -4.07 -11.16
C THR A 419 -37.64 -4.12 -9.64
N GLY A 420 -37.21 -3.02 -8.98
CA GLY A 420 -37.18 -2.87 -7.52
C GLY A 420 -36.15 -3.74 -6.80
N ARG A 421 -35.17 -4.33 -7.49
CA ARG A 421 -34.12 -5.17 -6.94
C ARG A 421 -32.78 -4.45 -6.99
N ILE A 422 -31.81 -4.94 -6.19
CA ILE A 422 -30.41 -4.57 -6.30
C ILE A 422 -29.72 -5.55 -7.26
N ALA A 423 -29.04 -5.01 -8.26
CA ALA A 423 -28.23 -5.80 -9.19
C ALA A 423 -26.90 -6.20 -8.56
N LEU A 424 -26.54 -7.49 -8.56
CA LEU A 424 -25.19 -7.97 -8.25
C LEU A 424 -24.45 -8.23 -9.55
N ILE A 425 -23.37 -7.45 -9.83
CA ILE A 425 -22.65 -7.43 -11.10
C ILE A 425 -21.17 -7.70 -10.87
N ASP A 426 -20.56 -8.54 -11.70
CA ASP A 426 -19.12 -8.80 -11.63
C ASP A 426 -18.29 -7.64 -12.22
N ARG A 427 -17.20 -7.25 -11.54
CA ARG A 427 -16.20 -6.30 -12.05
C ARG A 427 -15.50 -6.89 -13.30
N GLY A 428 -14.98 -5.99 -14.15
CA GLY A 428 -14.16 -6.31 -15.31
C GLY A 428 -14.87 -6.13 -16.63
N VAL A 429 -14.12 -6.23 -17.73
CA VAL A 429 -14.53 -6.16 -19.14
C VAL A 429 -14.91 -4.77 -19.63
N CYS A 430 -15.72 -3.99 -18.91
CA CYS A 430 -16.16 -2.66 -19.30
C CYS A 430 -16.21 -1.69 -18.12
N ALA A 431 -16.36 -0.38 -18.40
CA ALA A 431 -16.44 0.67 -17.40
C ALA A 431 -17.61 0.47 -16.44
N PHE A 432 -17.46 0.92 -15.19
CA PHE A 432 -18.51 0.85 -14.16
C PHE A 432 -19.78 1.58 -14.58
N THR A 433 -19.64 2.76 -15.22
CA THR A 433 -20.77 3.55 -15.72
C THR A 433 -21.66 2.75 -16.69
N ILE A 434 -21.05 1.91 -17.54
CA ILE A 434 -21.80 1.05 -18.48
C ILE A 434 -22.59 -0.01 -17.70
N LYS A 435 -21.99 -0.63 -16.69
CA LYS A 435 -22.65 -1.65 -15.85
C LYS A 435 -23.85 -1.08 -15.11
N VAL A 436 -23.65 0.05 -14.43
CA VAL A 436 -24.71 0.71 -13.65
C VAL A 436 -25.84 1.20 -14.55
N ARG A 437 -25.53 1.77 -15.73
CA ARG A 437 -26.52 2.20 -16.73
C ARG A 437 -27.33 1.04 -17.28
N ASN A 438 -26.70 -0.10 -17.55
CA ASN A 438 -27.43 -1.29 -18.01
C ASN A 438 -28.34 -1.87 -16.92
N ALA A 439 -27.94 -1.79 -15.64
CA ALA A 439 -28.79 -2.17 -14.51
C ALA A 439 -29.97 -1.22 -14.33
N GLU A 440 -29.76 0.10 -14.45
CA GLU A 440 -30.81 1.12 -14.44
C GLU A 440 -31.82 0.87 -15.54
N ALA A 441 -31.36 0.59 -16.76
CA ALA A 441 -32.24 0.28 -17.89
C ALA A 441 -33.08 -1.00 -17.68
N ALA A 442 -32.59 -1.96 -16.87
CA ALA A 442 -33.30 -3.17 -16.47
C ALA A 442 -34.21 -2.98 -15.23
N GLY A 443 -34.31 -1.76 -14.68
CA GLY A 443 -35.19 -1.40 -13.56
C GLY A 443 -34.58 -1.60 -12.17
N ALA A 444 -33.26 -1.72 -12.04
CA ALA A 444 -32.62 -1.88 -10.74
C ALA A 444 -32.84 -0.67 -9.83
N ALA A 445 -33.01 -0.92 -8.52
CA ALA A 445 -33.05 0.10 -7.48
C ALA A 445 -31.65 0.57 -7.07
N GLY A 446 -30.61 -0.19 -7.41
CA GLY A 446 -29.22 0.09 -7.15
C GLY A 446 -28.32 -1.07 -7.60
N VAL A 447 -27.00 -0.90 -7.48
CA VAL A 447 -25.99 -1.86 -7.93
C VAL A 447 -24.98 -2.16 -6.83
N ILE A 448 -24.67 -3.43 -6.65
CA ILE A 448 -23.50 -3.88 -5.92
C ILE A 448 -22.56 -4.53 -6.95
N VAL A 449 -21.36 -4.01 -7.08
CA VAL A 449 -20.32 -4.59 -7.93
C VAL A 449 -19.44 -5.52 -7.08
N ALA A 450 -19.33 -6.78 -7.46
CA ALA A 450 -18.41 -7.72 -6.85
C ALA A 450 -17.01 -7.54 -7.44
N ASN A 451 -16.01 -7.29 -6.61
CA ASN A 451 -14.62 -7.17 -7.03
C ASN A 451 -14.13 -8.48 -7.69
N ASN A 452 -13.13 -8.40 -8.56
CA ASN A 452 -12.53 -9.54 -9.27
C ASN A 452 -11.06 -9.79 -8.90
N SER A 453 -10.54 -9.06 -7.93
CA SER A 453 -9.18 -9.21 -7.40
C SER A 453 -9.23 -9.36 -5.89
N ALA A 454 -8.25 -10.05 -5.30
CA ALA A 454 -8.08 -10.12 -3.85
C ALA A 454 -7.83 -8.71 -3.26
N GLY A 455 -8.10 -8.56 -1.98
CA GLY A 455 -7.97 -7.28 -1.29
C GLY A 455 -9.29 -6.55 -1.08
N ASP A 456 -9.19 -5.33 -0.61
CA ASP A 456 -10.34 -4.48 -0.32
C ASP A 456 -11.05 -4.02 -1.59
N PRO A 457 -12.35 -3.70 -1.51
CA PRO A 457 -13.02 -3.04 -2.60
C PRO A 457 -12.40 -1.65 -2.83
N THR A 458 -12.49 -1.18 -4.05
CA THR A 458 -11.93 0.11 -4.47
C THR A 458 -13.02 1.08 -4.90
N ALA A 459 -12.76 2.38 -4.78
CA ALA A 459 -13.63 3.41 -5.34
C ALA A 459 -13.88 3.17 -6.84
N MET A 460 -15.13 3.27 -7.26
CA MET A 460 -15.53 3.11 -8.66
C MET A 460 -15.55 4.45 -9.36
N ALA A 461 -14.59 4.68 -10.26
CA ALA A 461 -14.56 5.88 -11.09
C ALA A 461 -15.56 5.82 -12.26
N HIS A 462 -16.14 6.96 -12.64
CA HIS A 462 -16.92 7.09 -13.88
C HIS A 462 -16.02 7.26 -15.11
N ASP A 463 -16.54 6.98 -16.28
CA ASP A 463 -15.81 7.02 -17.56
C ASP A 463 -15.84 8.39 -18.27
N GLY A 464 -16.16 9.46 -17.55
CA GLY A 464 -16.35 10.80 -18.11
C GLY A 464 -17.71 11.05 -18.78
N THR A 465 -18.56 10.03 -18.90
CA THR A 465 -19.95 10.20 -19.36
C THR A 465 -20.89 10.51 -18.19
N ALA A 466 -22.10 10.97 -18.49
CA ALA A 466 -23.10 11.29 -17.46
C ALA A 466 -23.32 10.10 -16.51
N LEU A 467 -23.33 10.36 -15.21
CA LEU A 467 -23.62 9.35 -14.19
C LEU A 467 -25.04 8.81 -14.32
N PRO A 468 -25.25 7.49 -14.13
CA PRO A 468 -26.58 6.90 -13.98
C PRO A 468 -27.33 7.46 -12.76
N GLY A 469 -28.66 7.41 -12.78
CA GLY A 469 -29.51 7.94 -11.71
C GLY A 469 -29.78 6.97 -10.56
N ILE A 470 -29.08 5.82 -10.50
CA ILE A 470 -29.21 4.83 -9.42
C ILE A 470 -27.90 4.68 -8.65
N PRO A 471 -27.95 4.38 -7.33
CA PRO A 471 -26.78 4.26 -6.50
C PRO A 471 -25.97 2.99 -6.81
N ALA A 472 -24.65 3.03 -6.53
CA ALA A 472 -23.76 1.88 -6.67
C ALA A 472 -22.58 1.88 -5.68
N VAL A 473 -22.25 0.69 -5.18
CA VAL A 473 -21.08 0.45 -4.33
C VAL A 473 -20.35 -0.81 -4.77
N MET A 474 -19.06 -0.96 -4.40
CA MET A 474 -18.28 -2.17 -4.65
C MET A 474 -18.06 -2.93 -3.36
N VAL A 475 -18.22 -4.24 -3.37
CA VAL A 475 -17.81 -5.16 -2.29
C VAL A 475 -16.57 -5.95 -2.71
N GLY A 476 -15.85 -6.52 -1.74
CA GLY A 476 -14.67 -7.33 -1.99
C GLY A 476 -14.96 -8.61 -2.79
N LEU A 477 -13.91 -9.30 -3.23
CA LEU A 477 -14.01 -10.54 -4.02
C LEU A 477 -14.71 -11.66 -3.23
N ALA A 478 -14.31 -11.87 -1.98
CA ALA A 478 -14.87 -12.93 -1.13
C ALA A 478 -16.34 -12.66 -0.78
N GLU A 479 -16.66 -11.41 -0.44
CA GLU A 479 -18.01 -10.94 -0.12
C GLU A 479 -18.93 -11.05 -1.34
N GLY A 480 -18.45 -10.61 -2.50
CA GLY A 480 -19.18 -10.75 -3.77
C GLY A 480 -19.43 -12.21 -4.14
N ALA A 481 -18.47 -13.10 -3.91
CA ALA A 481 -18.65 -14.55 -4.10
C ALA A 481 -19.68 -15.14 -3.13
N ALA A 482 -19.67 -14.72 -1.87
CA ALA A 482 -20.63 -15.14 -0.85
C ALA A 482 -22.06 -14.66 -1.17
N MET A 483 -22.20 -13.55 -1.88
CA MET A 483 -23.50 -13.00 -2.32
C MET A 483 -24.06 -13.68 -3.59
N LYS A 484 -23.34 -14.56 -4.28
CA LYS A 484 -23.85 -15.22 -5.51
C LYS A 484 -25.19 -15.95 -5.33
N PRO A 485 -25.51 -16.60 -4.20
CA PRO A 485 -26.89 -16.96 -3.88
C PRO A 485 -27.72 -15.70 -3.68
N SER A 486 -28.84 -15.57 -4.41
CA SER A 486 -29.75 -14.44 -4.25
C SER A 486 -30.28 -14.36 -2.81
N GLY A 487 -30.57 -13.16 -2.35
CA GLY A 487 -31.05 -12.91 -0.99
C GLY A 487 -31.58 -11.50 -0.83
N THR A 488 -31.79 -11.06 0.40
CA THR A 488 -32.17 -9.69 0.73
C THR A 488 -30.96 -8.97 1.32
N VAL A 489 -30.73 -7.72 0.89
CA VAL A 489 -29.66 -6.86 1.37
C VAL A 489 -30.19 -5.49 1.75
N THR A 490 -29.62 -4.90 2.79
CA THR A 490 -29.77 -3.49 3.12
C THR A 490 -28.45 -2.79 2.83
N VAL A 491 -28.47 -1.79 1.98
CA VAL A 491 -27.33 -0.89 1.77
C VAL A 491 -27.68 0.45 2.37
N ASP A 492 -26.85 0.92 3.29
CA ASP A 492 -27.06 2.17 4.02
C ASP A 492 -25.84 3.07 3.85
N GLY A 493 -25.99 4.08 3.02
CA GLY A 493 -24.96 5.09 2.76
C GLY A 493 -25.26 6.42 3.46
N SER A 494 -26.18 6.45 4.43
CA SER A 494 -26.47 7.67 5.21
C SER A 494 -25.27 8.13 6.04
N GLU A 495 -24.36 7.22 6.39
CA GLU A 495 -23.11 7.51 7.08
C GLU A 495 -21.99 6.69 6.44
N ALA A 496 -21.04 7.37 5.79
CA ALA A 496 -19.80 6.74 5.34
C ALA A 496 -18.82 6.60 6.51
N ALA A 497 -17.97 5.57 6.48
CA ALA A 497 -16.97 5.33 7.50
C ALA A 497 -15.68 4.76 6.89
N GLU A 498 -14.56 4.88 7.61
CA GLU A 498 -13.35 4.15 7.28
C GLU A 498 -13.49 2.69 7.74
N PHE A 499 -13.33 1.77 6.78
CA PHE A 499 -13.22 0.33 7.03
C PHE A 499 -11.76 -0.07 7.04
N VAL A 500 -11.38 -0.84 8.03
CA VAL A 500 -10.03 -1.37 8.21
C VAL A 500 -10.05 -2.87 8.00
N SER A 501 -9.08 -3.37 7.25
CA SER A 501 -8.95 -4.79 6.92
C SER A 501 -7.56 -5.34 7.23
N GLU A 502 -7.36 -6.63 6.95
CA GLU A 502 -6.04 -7.30 6.98
C GLU A 502 -5.46 -7.45 5.56
N ASN A 503 -6.07 -6.85 4.54
CA ASN A 503 -5.72 -7.01 3.13
C ASN A 503 -4.53 -6.10 2.71
N ALA A 504 -3.43 -6.15 3.46
CA ALA A 504 -2.18 -5.49 3.09
C ALA A 504 -1.37 -6.34 2.11
N ASP A 505 -0.51 -5.68 1.32
CA ASP A 505 0.56 -6.33 0.55
C ASP A 505 0.10 -7.31 -0.53
N ILE A 506 -1.13 -7.19 -1.04
CA ILE A 506 -1.57 -7.93 -2.22
C ILE A 506 -1.21 -7.10 -3.45
N ILE A 507 -0.51 -7.70 -4.43
CA ILE A 507 -0.21 -6.99 -5.68
C ILE A 507 -1.50 -6.54 -6.36
N ALA A 508 -1.60 -5.29 -6.76
CA ALA A 508 -2.79 -4.80 -7.45
C ALA A 508 -2.91 -5.43 -8.85
N GLY A 509 -4.09 -5.95 -9.18
CA GLY A 509 -4.29 -6.63 -10.47
C GLY A 509 -4.04 -5.74 -11.69
N PHE A 510 -4.12 -4.41 -11.55
CA PHE A 510 -3.77 -3.46 -12.60
C PHE A 510 -2.27 -3.16 -12.67
N SER A 511 -1.48 -3.44 -11.62
CA SER A 511 -0.04 -3.12 -11.59
C SER A 511 0.69 -3.78 -12.76
N SER A 512 1.34 -3.00 -13.59
CA SER A 512 2.10 -3.50 -14.72
C SER A 512 3.26 -4.37 -14.28
N ARG A 513 3.53 -5.44 -15.05
CA ARG A 513 4.50 -6.49 -14.75
C ARG A 513 5.57 -6.58 -15.84
N GLY A 514 6.78 -6.96 -15.44
CA GLY A 514 7.86 -7.29 -16.32
C GLY A 514 7.62 -8.56 -17.17
N PRO A 515 8.66 -8.98 -17.89
CA PRO A 515 9.91 -8.25 -18.12
C PRO A 515 9.67 -7.00 -18.97
N THR A 516 10.59 -6.04 -18.91
CA THR A 516 10.45 -4.86 -19.77
C THR A 516 10.38 -5.24 -21.25
N PRO A 517 9.52 -4.58 -22.03
CA PRO A 517 9.52 -4.73 -23.47
C PRO A 517 10.94 -4.49 -24.05
N PHE A 518 11.35 -5.25 -25.04
CA PHE A 518 12.63 -5.16 -25.77
C PHE A 518 13.90 -5.48 -24.99
N THR A 519 14.04 -5.06 -23.72
CA THR A 519 15.29 -5.21 -22.94
C THR A 519 15.27 -6.37 -21.96
N THR A 520 14.09 -6.93 -21.68
CA THR A 520 13.88 -8.11 -20.81
C THR A 520 14.45 -7.92 -19.39
N GLN A 521 14.41 -6.69 -18.87
CA GLN A 521 14.83 -6.38 -17.50
C GLN A 521 13.73 -6.70 -16.50
N ILE A 522 14.11 -6.90 -15.23
CA ILE A 522 13.17 -7.02 -14.12
C ILE A 522 12.64 -5.63 -13.79
N LYS A 523 11.35 -5.42 -13.94
CA LYS A 523 10.58 -4.26 -13.50
C LYS A 523 9.18 -4.75 -13.09
N PRO A 524 8.51 -4.09 -12.11
CA PRO A 524 9.01 -2.96 -11.31
C PRO A 524 10.23 -3.33 -10.48
N ASP A 525 11.00 -2.35 -9.98
CA ASP A 525 12.13 -2.62 -9.07
C ASP A 525 11.64 -3.07 -7.68
N LEU A 526 10.51 -2.51 -7.23
CA LEU A 526 9.85 -2.83 -5.96
C LEU A 526 8.42 -2.31 -5.97
N THR A 527 7.64 -2.60 -4.93
CA THR A 527 6.28 -2.12 -4.77
C THR A 527 6.13 -1.12 -3.62
N GLY A 528 5.10 -0.30 -3.69
CA GLY A 528 4.60 0.54 -2.62
C GLY A 528 3.08 0.48 -2.52
N PRO A 529 2.47 1.04 -1.45
CA PRO A 529 1.03 1.14 -1.33
C PRO A 529 0.45 1.94 -2.50
N GLY A 530 -0.43 1.33 -3.27
CA GLY A 530 -1.01 1.92 -4.49
C GLY A 530 -2.50 1.67 -4.64
N VAL A 531 -3.17 1.15 -3.61
CA VAL A 531 -4.63 0.96 -3.59
C VAL A 531 -5.18 1.61 -2.34
N ASN A 532 -6.28 2.33 -2.46
CA ASN A 532 -6.93 3.05 -1.37
C ASN A 532 -5.96 3.97 -0.60
N VAL A 533 -5.21 4.79 -1.33
CA VAL A 533 -4.27 5.77 -0.76
C VAL A 533 -4.99 7.09 -0.54
N ALA A 534 -5.04 7.54 0.72
CA ALA A 534 -5.64 8.81 1.10
C ALA A 534 -4.63 9.96 0.91
N SER A 535 -5.00 11.00 0.17
CA SER A 535 -4.18 12.21 0.02
C SER A 535 -5.02 13.40 -0.43
N SER A 536 -4.37 14.57 -0.57
CA SER A 536 -5.00 15.86 -0.89
C SER A 536 -5.59 15.91 -2.29
N VAL A 537 -6.76 16.53 -2.40
CA VAL A 537 -7.43 16.89 -3.65
C VAL A 537 -7.88 18.35 -3.60
N PHE A 538 -8.42 18.88 -4.69
CA PHE A 538 -8.85 20.27 -4.77
C PHE A 538 -9.87 20.67 -3.70
N GLY A 539 -9.91 21.96 -3.40
CA GLY A 539 -10.86 22.52 -2.45
C GLY A 539 -10.57 22.20 -0.98
N GLY A 540 -9.32 21.88 -0.63
CA GLY A 540 -8.90 21.59 0.73
C GLY A 540 -9.38 20.24 1.27
N GLN A 541 -9.80 19.34 0.39
CA GLN A 541 -10.34 18.02 0.71
C GLN A 541 -9.30 16.90 0.51
N PHE A 542 -9.70 15.68 0.85
CA PHE A 542 -8.91 14.46 0.69
C PHE A 542 -9.71 13.41 -0.08
N ALA A 543 -9.03 12.51 -0.79
CA ALA A 543 -9.68 11.39 -1.48
C ALA A 543 -8.81 10.13 -1.44
N PHE A 544 -9.44 8.98 -1.72
CA PHE A 544 -8.78 7.69 -1.82
C PHE A 544 -8.58 7.33 -3.29
N PHE A 545 -7.33 7.31 -3.75
CA PHE A 545 -6.99 6.95 -5.12
C PHE A 545 -6.29 5.60 -5.20
N GLN A 546 -6.25 5.01 -6.40
CA GLN A 546 -5.54 3.79 -6.71
C GLN A 546 -4.78 3.91 -8.04
N GLY A 547 -3.63 3.28 -8.10
CA GLY A 547 -2.74 3.28 -9.26
C GLY A 547 -1.28 3.05 -8.85
N THR A 548 -0.45 2.62 -9.79
CA THR A 548 1.01 2.71 -9.62
C THR A 548 1.44 4.17 -9.43
N SER A 549 0.60 5.11 -9.88
CA SER A 549 0.72 6.55 -9.61
C SER A 549 0.68 6.91 -8.13
N MET A 550 0.02 6.12 -7.26
CA MET A 550 -0.01 6.34 -5.81
C MET A 550 1.12 5.59 -5.10
N ALA A 551 1.62 4.50 -5.67
CA ALA A 551 2.81 3.81 -5.18
C ALA A 551 4.10 4.62 -5.39
N THR A 552 4.21 5.28 -6.54
CA THR A 552 5.38 6.09 -6.94
C THR A 552 5.73 7.19 -5.92
N PRO A 553 4.79 8.03 -5.46
CA PRO A 553 5.09 9.08 -4.48
C PRO A 553 5.52 8.53 -3.11
N HIS A 554 5.08 7.34 -2.71
CA HIS A 554 5.62 6.68 -1.53
C HIS A 554 7.12 6.44 -1.69
N LEU A 555 7.54 5.88 -2.83
CA LEU A 555 8.95 5.63 -3.10
C LEU A 555 9.76 6.92 -3.26
N SER A 556 9.18 7.97 -3.82
CA SER A 556 9.81 9.30 -3.90
C SER A 556 10.03 9.91 -2.52
N GLY A 557 9.05 9.79 -1.63
CA GLY A 557 9.19 10.19 -0.23
C GLY A 557 10.25 9.37 0.51
N VAL A 558 10.33 8.06 0.27
CA VAL A 558 11.39 7.20 0.84
C VAL A 558 12.76 7.61 0.32
N ALA A 559 12.90 7.89 -0.97
CA ALA A 559 14.16 8.41 -1.53
C ALA A 559 14.56 9.73 -0.85
N ALA A 560 13.60 10.60 -0.56
CA ALA A 560 13.85 11.84 0.15
C ALA A 560 14.28 11.62 1.61
N LEU A 561 13.64 10.69 2.35
CA LEU A 561 14.08 10.31 3.71
C LEU A 561 15.49 9.73 3.73
N LEU A 562 15.83 8.94 2.71
CA LEU A 562 17.19 8.39 2.57
C LEU A 562 18.22 9.48 2.26
N LEU A 563 17.87 10.49 1.46
CA LEU A 563 18.75 11.64 1.19
C LEU A 563 18.94 12.53 2.42
N ASP A 564 17.90 12.74 3.24
CA ASP A 564 18.01 13.43 4.52
C ASP A 564 18.97 12.65 5.46
N ARG A 565 18.82 11.33 5.54
CA ARG A 565 19.66 10.47 6.37
C ARG A 565 21.09 10.32 5.85
N PHE A 566 21.29 10.28 4.53
CA PHE A 566 22.55 10.06 3.84
C PHE A 566 22.76 11.15 2.76
N PRO A 567 23.08 12.39 3.17
CA PRO A 567 23.34 13.46 2.22
C PRO A 567 24.48 13.10 1.27
N GLY A 568 24.23 13.11 -0.03
CA GLY A 568 25.19 12.71 -1.05
C GLY A 568 25.12 11.25 -1.49
N ALA A 569 24.14 10.47 -1.00
CA ALA A 569 23.86 9.15 -1.56
C ALA A 569 23.51 9.28 -3.06
N THR A 570 24.06 8.39 -3.86
CA THR A 570 23.81 8.39 -5.31
C THR A 570 22.44 7.79 -5.63
N PRO A 571 21.81 8.12 -6.77
CA PRO A 571 20.57 7.48 -7.18
C PRO A 571 20.64 5.94 -7.22
N ALA A 572 21.77 5.38 -7.64
CA ALA A 572 22.00 3.93 -7.63
C ALA A 572 22.05 3.35 -6.21
N GLU A 573 22.63 4.06 -5.26
CA GLU A 573 22.60 3.69 -3.84
C GLU A 573 21.18 3.72 -3.29
N LEU A 574 20.42 4.80 -3.54
CA LEU A 574 19.02 4.92 -3.11
C LEU A 574 18.18 3.77 -3.65
N LYS A 575 18.29 3.51 -4.96
CA LYS A 575 17.58 2.40 -5.62
C LYS A 575 17.89 1.06 -4.97
N SER A 576 19.16 0.76 -4.68
CA SER A 576 19.57 -0.50 -4.07
C SER A 576 19.12 -0.60 -2.62
N ARG A 577 19.28 0.46 -1.81
CA ARG A 577 18.80 0.49 -0.43
C ARG A 577 17.32 0.16 -0.34
N MET A 578 16.51 0.68 -1.26
CA MET A 578 15.08 0.43 -1.31
C MET A 578 14.77 -0.98 -1.85
N ALA A 579 15.29 -1.36 -3.00
CA ALA A 579 14.89 -2.59 -3.69
C ALA A 579 15.48 -3.86 -3.05
N ASN A 580 16.76 -3.83 -2.61
CA ASN A 580 17.43 -5.01 -2.08
C ASN A 580 17.18 -5.26 -0.57
N ASN A 581 16.47 -4.32 0.09
CA ASN A 581 16.00 -4.45 1.48
C ASN A 581 14.46 -4.43 1.58
N ALA A 582 13.77 -4.51 0.46
CA ALA A 582 12.31 -4.56 0.43
C ALA A 582 11.77 -5.83 1.11
N ALA A 583 10.64 -5.71 1.78
CA ALA A 583 10.02 -6.82 2.48
C ALA A 583 9.37 -7.81 1.49
N ARG A 584 9.68 -9.10 1.63
CA ARG A 584 9.11 -10.19 0.81
C ARG A 584 7.74 -10.62 1.31
N VAL A 585 6.83 -9.68 1.46
CA VAL A 585 5.47 -9.88 1.98
C VAL A 585 4.38 -9.77 0.92
N VAL A 586 4.76 -9.36 -0.30
CA VAL A 586 3.78 -9.16 -1.39
C VAL A 586 3.26 -10.49 -1.90
N THR A 587 1.95 -10.61 -1.98
CA THR A 587 1.22 -11.80 -2.45
C THR A 587 0.48 -11.55 -3.77
N ASP A 588 -0.03 -12.61 -4.40
CA ASP A 588 -0.71 -12.53 -5.69
C ASP A 588 -2.09 -11.83 -5.59
N ASP A 589 -2.60 -11.37 -6.73
CA ASP A 589 -3.87 -10.65 -6.85
C ASP A 589 -5.12 -11.56 -6.96
N LEU A 590 -4.92 -12.88 -7.05
CA LEU A 590 -6.03 -13.83 -7.19
C LEU A 590 -6.42 -14.46 -5.86
N THR A 591 -5.45 -14.87 -5.07
CA THR A 591 -5.67 -15.57 -3.80
C THR A 591 -5.20 -14.80 -2.58
N GLY A 592 -4.28 -13.83 -2.75
CA GLY A 592 -3.63 -13.11 -1.66
C GLY A 592 -2.73 -13.99 -0.78
N THR A 593 -2.23 -15.11 -1.30
CA THR A 593 -1.51 -16.11 -0.49
C THR A 593 -0.18 -16.59 -1.06
N THR A 594 0.07 -16.40 -2.37
CA THR A 594 1.28 -16.88 -3.05
C THR A 594 2.19 -15.73 -3.49
N ASP A 595 3.49 -15.98 -3.61
CA ASP A 595 4.43 -14.99 -4.18
C ASP A 595 4.08 -14.74 -5.65
N PRO A 596 3.87 -13.49 -6.08
CA PRO A 596 3.51 -13.17 -7.46
C PRO A 596 4.70 -13.21 -8.43
N GLY A 597 5.91 -13.55 -7.94
CA GLY A 597 7.14 -13.58 -8.71
C GLY A 597 7.82 -12.21 -8.86
N VAL A 598 9.11 -12.24 -9.22
CA VAL A 598 9.95 -11.04 -9.30
C VAL A 598 9.50 -10.03 -10.37
N LEU A 599 8.79 -10.49 -11.40
CA LEU A 599 8.28 -9.62 -12.46
C LEU A 599 7.05 -8.79 -12.04
N ALA A 600 6.38 -9.18 -10.97
CA ALA A 600 5.25 -8.45 -10.40
C ALA A 600 5.67 -7.57 -9.21
N ARG A 601 6.47 -8.13 -8.28
CA ARG A 601 6.83 -7.47 -7.03
C ARG A 601 8.21 -6.79 -7.02
N GLY A 602 9.08 -7.10 -7.99
CA GLY A 602 10.50 -6.70 -7.92
C GLY A 602 11.16 -7.22 -6.65
N GLY A 603 11.78 -6.33 -5.89
CA GLY A 603 12.31 -6.58 -4.57
C GLY A 603 11.29 -6.87 -3.48
N GLY A 604 10.01 -6.59 -3.67
CA GLY A 604 8.96 -6.67 -2.63
C GLY A 604 8.41 -5.30 -2.25
N ARG A 605 7.67 -5.19 -1.13
CA ARG A 605 7.21 -3.90 -0.63
C ARG A 605 8.36 -3.12 0.02
N VAL A 606 8.45 -1.83 -0.26
CA VAL A 606 9.44 -0.95 0.37
C VAL A 606 9.33 -1.01 1.90
N ASP A 607 10.48 -1.12 2.58
CA ASP A 607 10.60 -1.05 4.04
C ASP A 607 11.63 0.03 4.38
N VAL A 608 11.15 1.15 4.90
CA VAL A 608 12.00 2.33 5.14
C VAL A 608 13.04 2.07 6.23
N VAL A 609 12.69 1.32 7.27
CA VAL A 609 13.63 0.98 8.33
C VAL A 609 14.75 0.10 7.79
N ALA A 610 14.40 -0.94 7.01
CA ALA A 610 15.40 -1.82 6.40
C ALA A 610 16.31 -1.05 5.42
N ALA A 611 15.75 -0.11 4.63
CA ALA A 611 16.51 0.73 3.70
C ALA A 611 17.48 1.68 4.42
N VAL A 612 17.05 2.30 5.53
CA VAL A 612 17.88 3.19 6.37
C VAL A 612 18.99 2.38 7.07
N ASP A 613 18.66 1.21 7.58
CA ASP A 613 19.59 0.36 8.32
C ASP A 613 20.56 -0.41 7.41
N ALA A 614 20.36 -0.40 6.09
CA ALA A 614 21.24 -1.11 5.14
C ALA A 614 22.66 -0.61 5.23
N THR A 615 23.61 -1.52 5.36
CA THR A 615 25.05 -1.24 5.42
C THR A 615 25.75 -1.56 4.10
N SER A 616 25.04 -2.22 3.17
CA SER A 616 25.55 -2.53 1.82
C SER A 616 24.52 -2.15 0.76
N TRP A 617 25.00 -1.84 -0.45
CA TRP A 617 24.18 -1.64 -1.64
C TRP A 617 24.84 -2.27 -2.86
N PHE A 618 24.03 -2.59 -3.87
CA PHE A 618 24.40 -3.49 -4.96
C PHE A 618 24.16 -2.85 -6.34
N ALA A 619 25.04 -3.16 -7.28
CA ALA A 619 24.92 -2.74 -8.67
C ALA A 619 25.25 -3.91 -9.60
N PRO A 620 24.30 -4.38 -10.43
CA PRO A 620 22.89 -3.94 -10.50
C PRO A 620 22.05 -4.40 -9.31
N VAL A 621 20.85 -3.79 -9.12
CA VAL A 621 19.89 -4.14 -8.05
C VAL A 621 19.12 -5.43 -8.33
N SER A 622 19.12 -5.88 -9.60
CA SER A 622 18.51 -7.11 -10.09
C SER A 622 19.29 -7.65 -11.29
N VAL A 623 19.22 -8.95 -11.55
CA VAL A 623 19.98 -9.60 -12.62
C VAL A 623 19.05 -10.27 -13.62
N SER A 624 18.89 -9.70 -14.79
CA SER A 624 18.26 -10.39 -15.93
C SER A 624 19.31 -11.15 -16.75
N LEU A 625 19.08 -12.44 -16.97
CA LEU A 625 19.84 -13.24 -17.92
C LEU A 625 19.25 -13.13 -19.34
N GLY A 626 18.16 -12.39 -19.50
CA GLY A 626 17.50 -12.12 -20.76
C GLY A 626 16.67 -13.26 -21.29
N GLU A 627 16.41 -13.26 -22.60
CA GLU A 627 15.74 -14.33 -23.30
C GLU A 627 16.76 -15.33 -23.87
N VAL A 628 16.64 -16.58 -23.47
CA VAL A 628 17.53 -17.68 -23.88
C VAL A 628 16.79 -18.62 -24.80
N ARG A 629 17.36 -18.87 -25.99
CA ARG A 629 16.79 -19.82 -26.95
C ARG A 629 17.14 -21.27 -26.53
N GLY A 630 16.15 -22.07 -26.15
CA GLY A 630 16.29 -23.40 -25.61
C GLY A 630 16.81 -24.47 -26.62
N ASN A 631 17.13 -24.09 -27.87
CA ASN A 631 17.70 -24.98 -28.88
C ASN A 631 19.25 -25.06 -28.86
N ARG A 632 19.91 -24.26 -28.02
CA ARG A 632 21.38 -24.28 -27.88
C ARG A 632 21.72 -24.21 -26.39
N PRO A 633 22.86 -24.79 -25.96
CA PRO A 633 23.36 -24.57 -24.63
C PRO A 633 23.67 -23.09 -24.44
N PHE A 634 23.32 -22.56 -23.30
CA PHE A 634 23.60 -21.19 -22.88
C PHE A 634 24.51 -21.20 -21.67
N ALA A 635 25.52 -20.36 -21.67
CA ALA A 635 26.37 -20.11 -20.51
C ALA A 635 26.68 -18.61 -20.47
N GLN A 636 26.51 -18.04 -19.30
CA GLN A 636 26.75 -16.62 -19.09
C GLN A 636 27.22 -16.36 -17.65
N THR A 637 28.20 -15.48 -17.52
CA THR A 637 28.63 -14.92 -16.22
C THR A 637 28.06 -13.50 -16.07
N ARG A 638 27.52 -13.19 -14.90
CA ARG A 638 27.11 -11.85 -14.46
C ARG A 638 27.82 -11.52 -13.16
N THR A 639 28.01 -10.24 -12.92
CA THR A 639 28.61 -9.75 -11.67
C THR A 639 27.70 -8.73 -11.01
N ILE A 640 27.69 -8.75 -9.67
CA ILE A 640 27.05 -7.76 -8.82
C ILE A 640 28.15 -7.11 -8.00
N ALA A 641 28.34 -5.81 -8.16
CA ALA A 641 29.24 -5.04 -7.30
C ALA A 641 28.59 -4.86 -5.93
N VAL A 642 29.35 -5.09 -4.88
CA VAL A 642 28.97 -4.90 -3.47
C VAL A 642 29.66 -3.65 -2.97
N ASN A 643 28.90 -2.67 -2.50
CA ASN A 643 29.43 -1.45 -1.92
C ASN A 643 29.07 -1.40 -0.42
N GLY A 644 29.88 -0.72 0.39
CA GLY A 644 29.71 -0.65 1.84
C GLY A 644 30.29 -1.85 2.56
N THR A 645 29.50 -2.55 3.40
CA THR A 645 29.96 -3.76 4.09
C THR A 645 30.20 -4.90 3.10
N PRO A 646 31.39 -5.54 3.09
CA PRO A 646 31.71 -6.63 2.15
C PRO A 646 30.79 -7.83 2.29
N ALA A 647 30.55 -8.55 1.20
CA ALA A 647 29.84 -9.82 1.23
C ALA A 647 30.68 -10.92 1.89
N ALA A 648 30.06 -11.73 2.74
CA ALA A 648 30.67 -12.93 3.35
C ALA A 648 30.26 -14.21 2.60
N ALA A 649 29.03 -14.24 2.08
CA ALA A 649 28.48 -15.38 1.33
C ALA A 649 27.43 -14.91 0.32
N ALA A 650 27.23 -15.73 -0.71
CA ALA A 650 26.10 -15.55 -1.64
C ALA A 650 25.52 -16.92 -2.01
N GLU A 651 24.18 -17.00 -2.04
CA GLU A 651 23.43 -18.21 -2.38
C GLU A 651 22.32 -17.85 -3.37
N VAL A 652 22.04 -18.77 -4.31
CA VAL A 652 20.93 -18.64 -5.27
C VAL A 652 19.74 -19.43 -4.76
N VAL A 653 18.60 -18.76 -4.60
CA VAL A 653 17.32 -19.36 -4.19
C VAL A 653 16.32 -19.14 -5.30
N PHE A 654 15.88 -20.21 -5.95
CA PHE A 654 14.84 -20.16 -6.98
C PHE A 654 13.45 -20.04 -6.33
N SER A 655 12.53 -19.27 -6.93
CA SER A 655 11.12 -19.18 -6.51
C SER A 655 10.42 -20.55 -6.59
N GLU A 656 10.67 -21.29 -7.66
CA GLU A 656 10.28 -22.69 -7.85
C GLU A 656 11.54 -23.56 -8.02
N PRO A 657 11.52 -24.85 -7.70
CA PRO A 657 12.71 -25.70 -7.86
C PRO A 657 13.32 -25.60 -9.26
N ALA A 658 14.63 -25.36 -9.32
CA ALA A 658 15.37 -25.25 -10.57
C ALA A 658 15.11 -26.49 -11.47
N PRO A 659 14.76 -26.31 -12.75
CA PRO A 659 14.55 -27.43 -13.64
C PRO A 659 15.87 -28.17 -13.93
N ALA A 660 15.79 -29.49 -14.19
CA ALA A 660 16.96 -30.25 -14.57
C ALA A 660 17.61 -29.64 -15.82
N GLY A 661 18.92 -29.40 -15.77
CA GLY A 661 19.67 -28.78 -16.86
C GLY A 661 19.80 -27.24 -16.75
N PHE A 662 19.20 -26.61 -15.74
CA PHE A 662 19.48 -25.23 -15.40
C PHE A 662 20.29 -25.17 -14.10
N SER A 663 21.48 -24.59 -14.14
CA SER A 663 22.26 -24.26 -12.97
C SER A 663 22.56 -22.76 -12.94
N LEU A 664 22.39 -22.15 -11.79
CA LEU A 664 22.82 -20.79 -11.46
C LEU A 664 23.55 -20.88 -10.13
N THR A 665 24.82 -20.50 -10.12
CA THR A 665 25.65 -20.53 -8.91
C THR A 665 26.20 -19.16 -8.60
N ALA A 666 26.35 -18.84 -7.31
CA ALA A 666 26.92 -17.60 -6.83
C ALA A 666 28.27 -17.87 -6.15
N SER A 667 29.23 -16.99 -6.35
CA SER A 667 30.50 -16.98 -5.63
C SER A 667 30.88 -15.54 -5.24
N VAL A 668 31.59 -15.39 -4.12
CA VAL A 668 32.03 -14.08 -3.58
C VAL A 668 33.52 -13.96 -3.76
N ASP A 669 33.97 -12.86 -4.36
CA ASP A 669 35.39 -12.48 -4.44
C ASP A 669 35.52 -10.98 -4.12
N GLY A 670 35.97 -10.67 -2.91
CA GLY A 670 36.05 -9.30 -2.42
C GLY A 670 34.71 -8.57 -2.46
N ASP A 671 34.67 -7.46 -3.20
CA ASP A 671 33.48 -6.62 -3.36
C ASP A 671 32.64 -7.01 -4.59
N THR A 672 32.75 -8.26 -5.03
CA THR A 672 32.04 -8.74 -6.22
C THR A 672 31.39 -10.09 -5.93
N VAL A 673 30.11 -10.20 -6.28
CA VAL A 673 29.41 -11.49 -6.36
C VAL A 673 29.33 -11.86 -7.83
N THR A 674 29.88 -13.03 -8.17
CA THR A 674 29.84 -13.57 -9.54
C THR A 674 28.77 -14.64 -9.64
N LEU A 675 27.91 -14.53 -10.65
CA LEU A 675 26.84 -15.47 -10.98
C LEU A 675 27.22 -16.19 -12.27
N ASP A 676 27.32 -17.52 -12.21
CA ASP A 676 27.56 -18.38 -13.36
C ASP A 676 26.28 -19.17 -13.70
N ALA A 677 25.66 -18.80 -14.82
CA ALA A 677 24.47 -19.45 -15.36
C ALA A 677 24.83 -20.45 -16.45
N ALA A 678 24.27 -21.65 -16.39
CA ALA A 678 24.30 -22.63 -17.46
C ALA A 678 22.91 -23.24 -17.68
N ILE A 679 22.42 -23.20 -18.92
CA ILE A 679 21.11 -23.71 -19.31
C ILE A 679 21.32 -24.65 -20.47
N ASP A 680 21.01 -25.94 -20.30
CA ASP A 680 21.09 -26.89 -21.37
C ASP A 680 19.79 -26.91 -22.21
N ARG A 681 19.83 -27.66 -23.33
CA ARG A 681 18.66 -27.75 -24.23
C ARG A 681 17.53 -28.65 -23.69
N THR A 682 17.64 -29.21 -22.50
CA THR A 682 16.58 -30.01 -21.87
C THR A 682 15.63 -29.13 -21.03
N VAL A 683 16.03 -27.92 -20.68
CA VAL A 683 15.19 -26.98 -19.94
C VAL A 683 13.96 -26.57 -20.75
N ALA A 684 12.77 -26.69 -20.18
CA ALA A 684 11.51 -26.34 -20.82
C ALA A 684 11.40 -24.85 -21.14
N ASN A 685 10.53 -24.47 -22.09
CA ASN A 685 10.15 -23.08 -22.26
C ASN A 685 9.42 -22.60 -21.01
N GLY A 686 9.72 -21.40 -20.57
CA GLY A 686 9.13 -20.79 -19.36
C GLY A 686 9.98 -19.68 -18.80
N ASP A 687 9.45 -19.04 -17.80
CA ASP A 687 10.11 -18.04 -16.99
C ASP A 687 10.66 -18.70 -15.73
N TYR A 688 11.88 -18.36 -15.37
CA TYR A 688 12.56 -18.88 -14.18
C TYR A 688 13.14 -17.70 -13.43
N ASP A 689 12.82 -17.61 -12.15
CA ASP A 689 13.20 -16.51 -11.30
C ASP A 689 13.58 -16.91 -9.87
N GLY A 690 13.99 -15.96 -9.09
CA GLY A 690 14.31 -16.11 -7.68
C GLY A 690 15.17 -14.96 -7.17
N ASP A 691 15.88 -15.20 -6.08
CA ASP A 691 16.75 -14.24 -5.43
C ASP A 691 18.18 -14.77 -5.27
N VAL A 692 19.15 -13.91 -5.46
CA VAL A 692 20.51 -14.09 -4.97
C VAL A 692 20.54 -13.51 -3.55
N GLN A 693 20.64 -14.37 -2.57
CA GLN A 693 20.79 -13.97 -1.16
C GLN A 693 22.25 -13.68 -0.88
N ILE A 694 22.57 -12.43 -0.55
CA ILE A 694 23.92 -11.99 -0.24
C ILE A 694 23.98 -11.66 1.25
N THR A 695 24.85 -12.36 1.99
CA THR A 695 25.06 -12.11 3.41
C THR A 695 26.33 -11.28 3.59
N GLY A 696 26.19 -10.12 4.24
CA GLY A 696 27.29 -9.25 4.59
C GLY A 696 28.15 -9.81 5.74
N THR A 697 29.36 -9.29 5.90
CA THR A 697 30.22 -9.65 7.03
C THR A 697 29.67 -9.23 8.39
N ASP A 698 28.66 -8.36 8.40
CA ASP A 698 27.89 -7.95 9.58
C ASP A 698 26.70 -8.89 9.89
N GLY A 699 26.49 -9.93 9.07
CA GLY A 699 25.43 -10.92 9.22
C GLY A 699 24.08 -10.51 8.63
N ARG A 700 23.97 -9.32 8.02
CA ARG A 700 22.74 -8.90 7.31
C ARG A 700 22.61 -9.63 5.99
N THR A 701 21.37 -9.97 5.61
CA THR A 701 21.06 -10.61 4.34
C THR A 701 20.31 -9.65 3.44
N TYR A 702 20.71 -9.59 2.18
CA TYR A 702 20.17 -8.76 1.13
C TYR A 702 19.68 -9.64 -0.02
N LEU A 703 18.67 -9.21 -0.75
CA LEU A 703 18.06 -9.98 -1.81
C LEU A 703 18.19 -9.25 -3.15
N VAL A 704 18.85 -9.89 -4.10
CA VAL A 704 18.99 -9.38 -5.47
C VAL A 704 18.19 -10.28 -6.39
N PRO A 705 17.04 -9.84 -6.93
CA PRO A 705 16.21 -10.64 -7.82
C PRO A 705 16.97 -11.06 -9.08
N PHE A 706 16.73 -12.28 -9.57
CA PHE A 706 17.18 -12.72 -10.89
C PHE A 706 16.02 -13.25 -11.73
N PHE A 707 16.19 -13.21 -13.05
CA PHE A 707 15.19 -13.67 -14.02
C PHE A 707 15.84 -14.16 -15.30
N VAL A 708 15.25 -15.20 -15.91
CA VAL A 708 15.54 -15.66 -17.27
C VAL A 708 14.29 -16.21 -17.95
N ARG A 709 14.08 -15.86 -19.21
CA ARG A 709 13.04 -16.43 -20.07
C ARG A 709 13.64 -17.44 -21.05
N VAL A 710 13.19 -18.67 -21.00
CA VAL A 710 13.60 -19.72 -21.96
C VAL A 710 12.52 -19.88 -23.03
N THR A 711 12.90 -19.71 -24.31
CA THR A 711 11.97 -19.74 -25.46
C THR A 711 12.50 -20.64 -26.58
N GLY A 712 11.67 -20.88 -27.62
CA GLY A 712 12.14 -21.42 -28.92
C GLY A 712 12.30 -22.91 -29.04
N ARG A 713 11.61 -23.71 -28.19
CA ARG A 713 11.31 -25.11 -28.54
C ARG A 713 10.02 -25.17 -29.34
N HIS A 714 10.15 -25.47 -30.61
CA HIS A 714 9.05 -25.90 -31.48
C HIS A 714 9.09 -27.41 -31.63
#